data_e833341ab449cdd9754ec63cbcfb5591
#
_entry.id   e833341ab449cdd9754ec63cbcfb5591
#
_cell.length_a   1.000
_cell.length_b   1.000
_cell.length_c   1.000
_cell.angle_alpha   90.00
_cell.angle_beta   90.00
_cell.angle_gamma   90.00
#
_symmetry.space_group_name_H-M   'P 1'
#
loop_
_entity.id
_entity.type
_entity.pdbx_description
1 polymer ?
#
loop_
_entity_poly.entity_id
_entity_poly.type
_entity_poly.pdbx_seq_one_letter_code
_entity_poly.pdbx_strand_id
1 'polypeptide(L)'
;MSKPLSEADQCIQSMPDASPTKWHLAHTTWFFETFILKQFVKNYKEFHADFNFLFNSYYNKIGDRHARAERGMITRPSSTEVNEYRTYVDNKMRDYFQSKPTSEVLKLIELGINHEQQHQELLITDIKHALSKNPLYPAYSKQLPVKGLSVSKNSWVDHPGGLLEIGYSGKEFIFDAEGPRHKVWIEPFSLAKHPVSNREFINFIEDGGYKKAEFWLSDGWALCQKENWEAPMYWHKNDDGSWSYYTMSGLIPIKLNAPVCHVSYYEADAFARWSDARLPRETEWEVIAKSLDVEGHFADANLFDPQPSTKDGITQIYGDVWEWTQSSFSAYPGYEIAEGAVGEYNGKFMSGQMVLRGGSCATPLDHIRPSYRNFFPPYARWQFSGIRLAKDKFVPISCLHANDNNNKDIFFNEIILGLSSIPKHISSKYLYDTKGAQLFEKICKLEVYYPTRTEIGILKNNAAEIANSLGPKVTLIEYGSGALEKVRILLDTLIDPSSLCAIDISEEQLNNSASIIRNAYPNIEVLTVAADFTKAVKIPKSQRETKSKIVFFPGSTIGNFEPDDARAFLQNICKTIGKNGKLLIGVDLKKDYERLLKAYDDDDGITEAFNKNLLSRIKHELGADFNPNLFRHIVRFNTFKGRIEMHLESCIDQSVNIGKEKFFFKAGETIHTENSYKYHIHEFIELAESSGLDKLSTWTDKDNLFAVILFRVR
;
A
#
# COMPACT_ATOMS: atom_id res chain seq x y z
N MET A 1 6.61 0.69 -38.45
CA MET A 1 5.55 1.51 -37.81
C MET A 1 5.26 2.81 -38.61
N SER A 2 6.23 3.58 -39.08
CA SER A 2 5.97 4.84 -39.83
C SER A 2 5.39 4.69 -41.27
N LYS A 3 5.56 3.54 -41.91
CA LYS A 3 5.16 3.30 -43.31
C LYS A 3 3.69 3.57 -43.65
N PRO A 4 2.69 3.30 -42.78
CA PRO A 4 1.29 3.60 -43.08
C PRO A 4 0.95 5.10 -43.09
N LEU A 5 1.82 5.94 -42.54
CA LEU A 5 1.59 7.37 -42.30
C LEU A 5 2.05 8.22 -43.48
N SER A 6 1.22 9.19 -43.89
CA SER A 6 1.62 10.23 -44.82
C SER A 6 2.71 11.14 -44.24
N GLU A 7 3.38 11.91 -45.05
CA GLU A 7 4.35 12.92 -44.55
C GLU A 7 3.69 13.94 -43.62
N ALA A 8 2.44 14.31 -43.90
CA ALA A 8 1.66 15.20 -43.05
C ALA A 8 1.41 14.58 -41.64
N ASP A 9 0.98 13.32 -41.60
CA ASP A 9 0.78 12.61 -40.34
C ASP A 9 2.06 12.51 -39.50
N GLN A 10 3.20 12.31 -40.17
CA GLN A 10 4.50 12.19 -39.48
C GLN A 10 5.00 13.50 -38.88
N CYS A 11 4.40 14.64 -39.22
CA CYS A 11 4.79 15.98 -38.74
C CYS A 11 3.90 16.48 -37.58
N ILE A 12 2.75 15.85 -37.30
CA ILE A 12 1.77 16.34 -36.36
C ILE A 12 2.25 16.14 -34.92
N GLN A 13 2.06 17.18 -34.08
CA GLN A 13 2.10 17.12 -32.62
C GLN A 13 0.75 17.58 -32.07
N SER A 14 0.03 16.71 -31.42
CA SER A 14 -1.34 16.94 -30.99
C SER A 14 -1.48 17.48 -29.54
N MET A 15 -0.40 17.45 -28.77
CA MET A 15 -0.30 17.96 -27.40
C MET A 15 1.17 18.17 -27.01
N PRO A 16 1.45 18.96 -25.95
CA PRO A 16 2.82 19.20 -25.48
C PRO A 16 3.60 17.93 -25.09
N ASP A 17 2.89 16.89 -24.63
CA ASP A 17 3.48 15.62 -24.18
C ASP A 17 3.72 14.61 -25.30
N ALA A 18 3.18 14.82 -26.50
CA ALA A 18 3.45 13.98 -27.66
C ALA A 18 4.66 14.49 -28.45
N SER A 19 5.16 13.66 -29.36
CA SER A 19 6.16 14.05 -30.37
C SER A 19 5.74 13.57 -31.76
N PRO A 20 6.10 14.30 -32.82
CA PRO A 20 5.85 13.85 -34.19
C PRO A 20 6.56 12.52 -34.50
N THR A 21 5.95 11.68 -35.32
CA THR A 21 6.54 10.41 -35.77
C THR A 21 7.96 10.59 -36.32
N LYS A 22 8.18 11.60 -37.19
CA LYS A 22 9.50 11.88 -37.75
C LYS A 22 10.53 12.25 -36.68
N TRP A 23 10.09 12.88 -35.57
CA TRP A 23 10.98 13.20 -34.43
C TRP A 23 11.43 11.91 -33.74
N HIS A 24 10.53 10.94 -33.49
CA HIS A 24 10.91 9.65 -32.95
C HIS A 24 11.93 8.92 -33.75
N LEU A 25 11.74 8.87 -35.09
CA LEU A 25 12.70 8.26 -36.01
C LEU A 25 14.08 8.93 -35.96
N ALA A 26 14.11 10.26 -35.96
CA ALA A 26 15.33 11.01 -35.88
C ALA A 26 16.03 10.91 -34.53
N HIS A 27 15.27 10.90 -33.42
CA HIS A 27 15.80 10.78 -32.07
C HIS A 27 16.49 9.44 -31.80
N THR A 28 15.87 8.32 -32.21
CA THR A 28 16.49 7.01 -32.06
C THR A 28 17.74 6.88 -32.97
N THR A 29 17.73 7.46 -34.17
CA THR A 29 18.89 7.57 -35.03
C THR A 29 20.01 8.39 -34.40
N TRP A 30 19.66 9.56 -33.79
CA TRP A 30 20.57 10.43 -33.08
C TRP A 30 21.26 9.73 -31.88
N PHE A 31 20.55 8.82 -31.23
CA PHE A 31 21.12 8.05 -30.13
C PHE A 31 22.33 7.22 -30.60
N PHE A 32 22.16 6.45 -31.69
CA PHE A 32 23.24 5.62 -32.23
C PHE A 32 24.39 6.47 -32.77
N GLU A 33 24.08 7.58 -33.43
CA GLU A 33 25.10 8.50 -33.93
C GLU A 33 25.91 9.11 -32.78
N THR A 34 25.23 9.62 -31.75
CA THR A 34 25.85 10.40 -30.66
C THR A 34 26.62 9.52 -29.67
N PHE A 35 26.01 8.42 -29.24
CA PHE A 35 26.59 7.57 -28.18
C PHE A 35 27.51 6.49 -28.71
N ILE A 36 27.46 6.16 -30.00
CA ILE A 36 28.28 5.09 -30.58
C ILE A 36 29.20 5.62 -31.66
N LEU A 37 28.66 6.08 -32.79
CA LEU A 37 29.50 6.41 -33.95
C LEU A 37 30.45 7.57 -33.68
N LYS A 38 29.98 8.67 -33.07
CA LYS A 38 30.83 9.83 -32.75
C LYS A 38 31.88 9.50 -31.69
N GLN A 39 31.65 8.55 -30.82
CA GLN A 39 32.56 8.19 -29.71
C GLN A 39 33.62 7.17 -30.15
N PHE A 40 33.24 6.18 -30.97
CA PHE A 40 34.05 4.99 -31.19
C PHE A 40 34.52 4.82 -32.66
N VAL A 41 33.99 5.60 -33.60
CA VAL A 41 34.44 5.54 -35.01
C VAL A 41 35.42 6.69 -35.31
N LYS A 42 36.67 6.34 -35.60
CA LYS A 42 37.71 7.33 -35.92
C LYS A 42 37.35 8.12 -37.19
N ASN A 43 37.44 9.45 -37.08
CA ASN A 43 37.14 10.39 -38.17
C ASN A 43 35.68 10.29 -38.67
N TYR A 44 34.77 9.92 -37.81
CA TYR A 44 33.35 9.92 -38.13
C TYR A 44 32.89 11.32 -38.51
N LYS A 45 32.13 11.42 -39.61
CA LYS A 45 31.47 12.66 -40.02
C LYS A 45 30.01 12.56 -39.69
N GLU A 46 29.54 13.46 -38.82
CA GLU A 46 28.13 13.55 -38.51
C GLU A 46 27.30 13.96 -39.72
N PHE A 47 26.05 13.51 -39.78
CA PHE A 47 25.16 13.80 -40.91
C PHE A 47 24.84 15.31 -40.98
N HIS A 48 24.51 15.92 -39.85
CA HIS A 48 24.19 17.33 -39.75
C HIS A 48 24.48 17.89 -38.35
N ALA A 49 25.19 19.00 -38.22
CA ALA A 49 25.64 19.54 -36.94
C ALA A 49 24.46 19.92 -35.99
N ASP A 50 23.37 20.48 -36.53
CA ASP A 50 22.24 20.94 -35.74
C ASP A 50 21.31 19.80 -35.24
N PHE A 51 21.49 18.57 -35.74
CA PHE A 51 20.65 17.43 -35.36
C PHE A 51 20.85 17.05 -33.88
N ASN A 52 22.02 17.38 -33.32
CA ASN A 52 22.24 17.22 -31.88
C ASN A 52 21.28 18.07 -31.05
N PHE A 53 21.03 19.31 -31.43
CA PHE A 53 20.07 20.19 -30.76
C PHE A 53 18.62 19.76 -31.02
N LEU A 54 18.26 19.44 -32.26
CA LEU A 54 16.88 19.14 -32.64
C LEU A 54 16.36 17.84 -32.06
N PHE A 55 17.23 16.82 -31.93
CA PHE A 55 16.82 15.45 -31.60
C PHE A 55 17.31 14.97 -30.24
N ASN A 56 18.06 15.79 -29.47
CA ASN A 56 18.29 15.54 -28.04
C ASN A 56 16.97 15.70 -27.27
N SER A 57 16.64 14.78 -26.33
CA SER A 57 15.41 14.85 -25.54
C SER A 57 15.65 15.39 -24.12
N TYR A 58 16.46 14.72 -23.31
CA TYR A 58 16.69 15.04 -21.89
C TYR A 58 18.14 14.89 -21.45
N TYR A 59 19.06 14.61 -22.35
CA TYR A 59 20.49 14.43 -22.04
C TYR A 59 21.19 15.78 -21.89
N ASN A 60 21.07 16.40 -20.72
CA ASN A 60 21.64 17.74 -20.46
C ASN A 60 23.17 17.76 -20.56
N LYS A 61 23.86 16.63 -20.28
CA LYS A 61 25.31 16.51 -20.44
C LYS A 61 25.79 16.52 -21.88
N ILE A 62 24.89 16.21 -22.84
CA ILE A 62 25.21 16.23 -24.27
C ILE A 62 25.10 17.64 -24.86
N GLY A 63 24.26 18.50 -24.28
CA GLY A 63 24.06 19.88 -24.72
C GLY A 63 22.60 20.33 -24.69
N ASP A 64 22.38 21.53 -25.25
CA ASP A 64 21.04 22.12 -25.35
C ASP A 64 20.12 21.30 -26.25
N ARG A 65 18.81 21.50 -26.07
CA ARG A 65 17.77 20.73 -26.75
C ARG A 65 16.61 21.62 -27.20
N HIS A 66 15.94 21.21 -28.25
CA HIS A 66 14.68 21.81 -28.67
C HIS A 66 13.53 21.49 -27.66
N ALA A 67 12.69 22.46 -27.38
CA ALA A 67 11.60 22.31 -26.42
C ALA A 67 10.60 21.22 -26.87
N ARG A 68 10.22 20.30 -25.95
CA ARG A 68 9.32 19.17 -26.27
C ARG A 68 7.98 19.67 -26.82
N ALA A 69 7.40 20.67 -26.17
CA ALA A 69 6.10 21.24 -26.56
C ALA A 69 6.07 21.86 -27.97
N GLU A 70 7.24 22.13 -28.56
CA GLU A 70 7.38 22.79 -29.85
C GLU A 70 7.91 21.88 -30.97
N ARG A 71 8.04 20.58 -30.71
CA ARG A 71 8.54 19.59 -31.70
C ARG A 71 7.72 19.55 -32.98
N GLY A 72 6.43 19.83 -32.91
CA GLY A 72 5.55 19.97 -34.07
C GLY A 72 5.85 21.17 -34.97
N MET A 73 6.63 22.14 -34.50
CA MET A 73 7.08 23.30 -35.28
C MET A 73 8.35 23.02 -36.12
N ILE A 74 8.98 21.85 -35.90
CA ILE A 74 10.16 21.43 -36.65
C ILE A 74 9.72 21.00 -38.06
N THR A 75 9.68 21.92 -39.01
CA THR A 75 9.32 21.63 -40.41
C THR A 75 10.51 21.09 -41.23
N ARG A 76 11.73 21.38 -40.78
CA ARG A 76 12.98 20.84 -41.33
C ARG A 76 13.80 20.20 -40.20
N PRO A 77 14.39 19.02 -40.45
CA PRO A 77 14.34 18.26 -41.71
C PRO A 77 12.92 17.73 -42.05
N SER A 78 12.69 17.49 -43.36
CA SER A 78 11.52 16.78 -43.87
C SER A 78 11.53 15.31 -43.45
N SER A 79 10.43 14.59 -43.60
CA SER A 79 10.38 13.12 -43.35
C SER A 79 11.36 12.37 -44.28
N THR A 80 11.56 12.85 -45.50
CA THR A 80 12.55 12.29 -46.45
C THR A 80 13.97 12.45 -45.91
N GLU A 81 14.36 13.66 -45.51
CA GLU A 81 15.70 13.92 -44.93
C GLU A 81 15.95 13.13 -43.65
N VAL A 82 14.93 12.91 -42.81
CA VAL A 82 15.03 12.03 -41.63
C VAL A 82 15.29 10.58 -42.05
N ASN A 83 14.63 10.09 -43.07
CA ASN A 83 14.89 8.74 -43.60
C ASN A 83 16.29 8.61 -44.22
N GLU A 84 16.79 9.65 -44.89
CA GLU A 84 18.18 9.71 -45.40
C GLU A 84 19.17 9.68 -44.23
N TYR A 85 18.91 10.48 -43.19
CA TYR A 85 19.70 10.47 -41.95
C TYR A 85 19.76 9.07 -41.33
N ARG A 86 18.59 8.42 -41.15
CA ARG A 86 18.53 7.06 -40.62
C ARG A 86 19.31 6.08 -41.49
N THR A 87 19.12 6.13 -42.80
CA THR A 87 19.85 5.26 -43.72
C THR A 87 21.37 5.46 -43.64
N TYR A 88 21.82 6.71 -43.52
CA TYR A 88 23.23 7.04 -43.34
C TYR A 88 23.80 6.40 -42.06
N VAL A 89 23.14 6.62 -40.92
CA VAL A 89 23.58 6.09 -39.61
C VAL A 89 23.51 4.56 -39.58
N ASP A 90 22.45 3.94 -40.12
CA ASP A 90 22.31 2.48 -40.20
C ASP A 90 23.43 1.84 -41.02
N ASN A 91 23.84 2.45 -42.14
CA ASN A 91 24.97 1.95 -42.93
C ASN A 91 26.28 2.07 -42.15
N LYS A 92 26.53 3.18 -41.47
CA LYS A 92 27.71 3.38 -40.62
C LYS A 92 27.76 2.42 -39.44
N MET A 93 26.62 2.13 -38.85
CA MET A 93 26.50 1.14 -37.76
C MET A 93 26.80 -0.28 -38.27
N ARG A 94 26.30 -0.66 -39.47
CA ARG A 94 26.65 -1.97 -40.10
C ARG A 94 28.13 -2.10 -40.36
N ASP A 95 28.74 -1.06 -40.94
CA ASP A 95 30.19 -1.03 -41.18
C ASP A 95 30.98 -1.19 -39.89
N TYR A 96 30.55 -0.46 -38.84
CA TYR A 96 31.22 -0.51 -37.54
C TYR A 96 31.03 -1.88 -36.87
N PHE A 97 29.86 -2.49 -36.98
CA PHE A 97 29.59 -3.81 -36.41
C PHE A 97 30.51 -4.91 -37.00
N GLN A 98 30.86 -4.80 -38.28
CA GLN A 98 31.82 -5.72 -38.93
C GLN A 98 33.23 -5.63 -38.36
N SER A 99 33.58 -4.51 -37.73
CA SER A 99 34.87 -4.34 -37.04
C SER A 99 34.99 -5.03 -35.70
N LYS A 100 33.97 -5.78 -35.26
CA LYS A 100 33.87 -6.48 -33.96
C LYS A 100 34.02 -5.52 -32.77
N PRO A 101 32.98 -4.74 -32.45
CA PRO A 101 32.99 -3.80 -31.33
C PRO A 101 33.38 -4.45 -30.00
N THR A 102 33.89 -3.66 -29.08
CA THR A 102 34.20 -4.10 -27.69
C THR A 102 32.91 -4.44 -26.93
N SER A 103 33.02 -5.18 -25.84
CA SER A 103 31.88 -5.51 -24.97
C SER A 103 31.17 -4.28 -24.39
N GLU A 104 31.88 -3.19 -24.16
CA GLU A 104 31.33 -1.90 -23.75
C GLU A 104 30.41 -1.30 -24.82
N VAL A 105 30.87 -1.29 -26.07
CA VAL A 105 30.06 -0.78 -27.19
C VAL A 105 28.85 -1.68 -27.45
N LEU A 106 29.00 -3.00 -27.32
CA LEU A 106 27.86 -3.93 -27.45
C LEU A 106 26.75 -3.63 -26.42
N LYS A 107 27.10 -3.29 -25.18
CA LYS A 107 26.13 -2.87 -24.16
C LYS A 107 25.41 -1.57 -24.53
N LEU A 108 26.12 -0.60 -25.13
CA LEU A 108 25.49 0.64 -25.64
C LEU A 108 24.58 0.39 -26.83
N ILE A 109 24.93 -0.54 -27.72
CA ILE A 109 24.07 -0.96 -28.83
C ILE A 109 22.80 -1.62 -28.28
N GLU A 110 22.92 -2.52 -27.31
CA GLU A 110 21.78 -3.18 -26.65
C GLU A 110 20.85 -2.17 -25.95
N LEU A 111 21.42 -1.19 -25.24
CA LEU A 111 20.66 -0.08 -24.68
C LEU A 111 19.95 0.72 -25.79
N GLY A 112 20.63 1.02 -26.90
CA GLY A 112 20.05 1.73 -28.04
C GLY A 112 18.88 0.99 -28.69
N ILE A 113 18.96 -0.35 -28.78
CA ILE A 113 17.87 -1.19 -29.28
C ILE A 113 16.66 -1.11 -28.34
N ASN A 114 16.89 -1.28 -27.05
CA ASN A 114 15.82 -1.16 -26.04
C ASN A 114 15.21 0.26 -26.02
N HIS A 115 16.01 1.29 -26.18
CA HIS A 115 15.54 2.67 -26.34
C HIS A 115 14.70 2.86 -27.60
N GLU A 116 15.08 2.25 -28.72
CA GLU A 116 14.26 2.28 -29.94
C GLU A 116 12.92 1.56 -29.75
N GLN A 117 12.90 0.43 -29.04
CA GLN A 117 11.66 -0.29 -28.71
C GLN A 117 10.70 0.55 -27.87
N GLN A 118 11.21 1.33 -26.90
CA GLN A 118 10.37 2.29 -26.18
C GLN A 118 9.79 3.36 -27.11
N HIS A 119 10.61 3.86 -28.04
CA HIS A 119 10.16 4.85 -29.00
C HIS A 119 9.21 4.29 -30.07
N GLN A 120 9.22 2.98 -30.34
CA GLN A 120 8.19 2.32 -31.16
C GLN A 120 6.82 2.38 -30.49
N GLU A 121 6.74 2.11 -29.19
CA GLU A 121 5.49 2.25 -28.43
C GLU A 121 5.04 3.71 -28.33
N LEU A 122 5.94 4.63 -27.99
CA LEU A 122 5.63 6.06 -27.93
C LEU A 122 5.12 6.60 -29.26
N LEU A 123 5.69 6.17 -30.38
CA LEU A 123 5.25 6.55 -31.73
C LEU A 123 3.78 6.13 -31.95
N ILE A 124 3.42 4.89 -31.62
CA ILE A 124 2.04 4.39 -31.77
C ILE A 124 1.10 5.16 -30.84
N THR A 125 1.53 5.43 -29.60
CA THR A 125 0.77 6.20 -28.63
C THR A 125 0.50 7.62 -29.09
N ASP A 126 1.53 8.31 -29.56
CA ASP A 126 1.47 9.72 -29.98
C ASP A 126 0.68 9.89 -31.29
N ILE A 127 0.87 8.99 -32.26
CA ILE A 127 0.09 9.05 -33.50
C ILE A 127 -1.38 8.69 -33.29
N LYS A 128 -1.70 7.75 -32.40
CA LYS A 128 -3.08 7.46 -32.01
C LYS A 128 -3.77 8.71 -31.47
N HIS A 129 -3.08 9.43 -30.57
CA HIS A 129 -3.63 10.69 -30.04
C HIS A 129 -3.82 11.74 -31.16
N ALA A 130 -2.86 11.88 -32.06
CA ALA A 130 -2.96 12.82 -33.18
C ALA A 130 -4.13 12.50 -34.11
N LEU A 131 -4.24 11.27 -34.54
CA LEU A 131 -5.31 10.82 -35.46
C LEU A 131 -6.70 10.87 -34.79
N SER A 132 -6.81 10.67 -33.47
CA SER A 132 -8.06 10.79 -32.74
C SER A 132 -8.64 12.21 -32.72
N LYS A 133 -7.80 13.23 -32.91
CA LYS A 133 -8.24 14.65 -33.00
C LYS A 133 -8.82 15.01 -34.36
N ASN A 134 -8.65 14.15 -35.36
CA ASN A 134 -9.27 14.36 -36.66
C ASN A 134 -10.74 13.92 -36.64
N PRO A 135 -11.70 14.79 -37.00
CA PRO A 135 -13.14 14.46 -36.99
C PRO A 135 -13.52 13.29 -37.90
N LEU A 136 -12.66 12.92 -38.83
CA LEU A 136 -12.88 11.77 -39.74
C LEU A 136 -12.42 10.45 -39.14
N TYR A 137 -11.79 10.46 -37.94
CA TYR A 137 -11.28 9.29 -37.28
C TYR A 137 -10.49 8.32 -38.18
N PRO A 138 -9.44 8.79 -38.88
CA PRO A 138 -8.73 7.98 -39.88
C PRO A 138 -8.10 6.75 -39.22
N ALA A 139 -8.17 5.62 -39.89
CA ALA A 139 -7.51 4.39 -39.45
C ALA A 139 -6.01 4.43 -39.82
N TYR A 140 -5.16 4.05 -38.85
CA TYR A 140 -3.74 3.78 -39.09
C TYR A 140 -3.54 2.44 -39.81
N SER A 141 -4.34 1.44 -39.45
CA SER A 141 -4.33 0.09 -40.04
C SER A 141 -5.75 -0.39 -40.34
N LYS A 142 -5.93 -1.13 -41.43
CA LYS A 142 -7.24 -1.71 -41.77
C LYS A 142 -7.49 -3.10 -41.15
N GLN A 143 -6.63 -3.56 -40.28
CA GLN A 143 -6.85 -4.82 -39.58
C GLN A 143 -8.04 -4.71 -38.63
N LEU A 144 -9.06 -5.52 -38.89
CA LEU A 144 -10.24 -5.60 -38.03
C LEU A 144 -9.91 -6.41 -36.77
N PRO A 145 -10.28 -5.89 -35.61
CA PRO A 145 -10.11 -6.60 -34.36
C PRO A 145 -10.91 -7.92 -34.34
N VAL A 146 -10.37 -8.94 -33.67
CA VAL A 146 -11.04 -10.25 -33.50
C VAL A 146 -12.38 -10.08 -32.82
N LYS A 147 -13.45 -10.80 -33.26
CA LYS A 147 -14.77 -10.78 -32.65
C LYS A 147 -14.70 -11.29 -31.21
N GLY A 148 -15.35 -10.57 -30.30
CA GLY A 148 -15.29 -10.82 -28.87
C GLY A 148 -15.81 -12.21 -28.48
N LEU A 149 -15.01 -12.90 -27.69
CA LEU A 149 -15.34 -14.12 -27.01
C LEU A 149 -15.93 -13.79 -25.61
N SER A 150 -16.74 -14.69 -25.07
CA SER A 150 -17.32 -14.52 -23.72
C SER A 150 -16.22 -14.69 -22.67
N VAL A 151 -16.08 -13.72 -21.76
CA VAL A 151 -15.17 -13.83 -20.61
C VAL A 151 -15.96 -14.28 -19.38
N SER A 152 -15.37 -15.15 -18.56
CA SER A 152 -15.91 -15.53 -17.27
C SER A 152 -15.88 -14.34 -16.30
N LYS A 153 -16.79 -14.33 -15.31
CA LYS A 153 -16.78 -13.33 -14.22
C LYS A 153 -15.41 -13.30 -13.57
N ASN A 154 -14.87 -12.11 -13.32
CA ASN A 154 -13.54 -11.96 -12.71
C ASN A 154 -13.46 -12.70 -11.37
N SER A 155 -12.36 -13.38 -11.12
CA SER A 155 -12.09 -14.14 -9.91
C SER A 155 -10.68 -13.80 -9.41
N TRP A 156 -10.33 -14.27 -8.21
CA TRP A 156 -9.14 -13.86 -7.48
C TRP A 156 -8.15 -15.01 -7.35
N VAL A 157 -6.87 -14.67 -7.32
CA VAL A 157 -5.78 -15.57 -6.91
C VAL A 157 -5.18 -15.03 -5.63
N ASP A 158 -5.10 -15.89 -4.64
CA ASP A 158 -4.57 -15.55 -3.33
C ASP A 158 -3.06 -15.76 -3.28
N HIS A 159 -2.36 -14.80 -2.68
CA HIS A 159 -0.93 -14.94 -2.38
C HIS A 159 -0.72 -14.76 -0.86
N PRO A 160 0.03 -15.67 -0.19
CA PRO A 160 0.18 -15.65 1.26
C PRO A 160 1.07 -14.51 1.77
N GLY A 161 1.71 -13.73 0.88
CA GLY A 161 2.70 -12.72 1.27
C GLY A 161 4.00 -13.34 1.77
N GLY A 162 4.68 -12.62 2.66
CA GLY A 162 5.93 -13.03 3.30
C GLY A 162 7.14 -12.19 2.89
N LEU A 163 8.32 -12.60 3.35
CA LEU A 163 9.58 -11.98 2.97
C LEU A 163 10.02 -12.52 1.61
N LEU A 164 9.92 -11.72 0.58
CA LEU A 164 10.18 -12.09 -0.80
C LEU A 164 11.25 -11.20 -1.43
N GLU A 165 11.74 -11.57 -2.60
CA GLU A 165 12.71 -10.79 -3.35
C GLU A 165 12.11 -10.29 -4.66
N ILE A 166 12.30 -9.00 -4.93
CA ILE A 166 11.93 -8.32 -6.16
C ILE A 166 13.13 -7.64 -6.81
N GLY A 167 12.95 -7.23 -8.05
CA GLY A 167 14.00 -6.68 -8.88
C GLY A 167 14.82 -7.76 -9.60
N TYR A 168 15.65 -7.33 -10.52
CA TYR A 168 16.40 -8.21 -11.41
C TYR A 168 17.74 -8.66 -10.79
N SER A 169 18.13 -9.90 -11.08
CA SER A 169 19.41 -10.48 -10.65
C SER A 169 20.12 -11.31 -11.74
N GLY A 170 19.64 -11.25 -12.98
CA GLY A 170 20.20 -11.99 -14.13
C GLY A 170 21.44 -11.31 -14.73
N LYS A 171 21.87 -11.81 -15.89
CA LYS A 171 23.02 -11.29 -16.67
C LYS A 171 22.60 -10.58 -17.95
N GLU A 172 21.32 -10.66 -18.30
CA GLU A 172 20.76 -10.05 -19.49
C GLU A 172 20.53 -8.55 -19.28
N PHE A 173 20.20 -7.84 -20.35
CA PHE A 173 19.95 -6.41 -20.29
C PHE A 173 18.79 -6.06 -19.36
N ILE A 174 19.00 -5.03 -18.55
CA ILE A 174 17.97 -4.34 -17.78
C ILE A 174 18.18 -2.84 -17.81
N PHE A 175 17.13 -2.08 -17.59
CA PHE A 175 17.28 -0.68 -17.19
C PHE A 175 17.72 -0.57 -15.74
N ASP A 176 18.48 0.46 -15.40
CA ASP A 176 19.00 0.70 -14.04
C ASP A 176 17.91 0.69 -12.97
N ALA A 177 16.72 1.20 -13.28
CA ALA A 177 15.58 1.26 -12.36
C ALA A 177 14.97 -0.11 -11.99
N GLU A 178 15.33 -1.20 -12.69
CA GLU A 178 14.86 -2.57 -12.41
C GLU A 178 15.65 -3.29 -11.32
N GLY A 179 16.75 -2.72 -10.89
CA GLY A 179 17.64 -3.27 -9.87
C GLY A 179 18.02 -2.26 -8.79
N PRO A 180 18.79 -2.72 -7.81
CA PRO A 180 19.21 -4.11 -7.58
C PRO A 180 18.08 -4.97 -6.99
N ARG A 181 18.24 -6.31 -7.11
CA ARG A 181 17.34 -7.25 -6.43
C ARG A 181 17.48 -7.09 -4.92
N HIS A 182 16.35 -7.01 -4.23
CA HIS A 182 16.30 -6.76 -2.80
C HIS A 182 15.10 -7.46 -2.14
N LYS A 183 15.15 -7.60 -0.82
CA LYS A 183 14.10 -8.22 -0.02
C LYS A 183 13.02 -7.20 0.32
N VAL A 184 11.76 -7.62 0.20
CA VAL A 184 10.58 -6.85 0.59
C VAL A 184 9.64 -7.75 1.39
N TRP A 185 8.96 -7.17 2.39
CA TRP A 185 7.84 -7.82 3.03
C TRP A 185 6.56 -7.49 2.24
N ILE A 186 5.78 -8.51 1.93
CA ILE A 186 4.49 -8.37 1.24
C ILE A 186 3.42 -8.98 2.14
N GLU A 187 2.38 -8.21 2.47
CA GLU A 187 1.24 -8.72 3.20
C GLU A 187 0.41 -9.69 2.33
N PRO A 188 -0.34 -10.63 2.94
CA PRO A 188 -1.26 -11.47 2.19
C PRO A 188 -2.24 -10.64 1.35
N PHE A 189 -2.40 -11.00 0.10
CA PHE A 189 -3.27 -10.28 -0.82
C PHE A 189 -3.96 -11.21 -1.83
N SER A 190 -4.97 -10.70 -2.50
CA SER A 190 -5.59 -11.35 -3.66
C SER A 190 -5.37 -10.47 -4.88
N LEU A 191 -4.99 -11.08 -6.00
CA LEU A 191 -4.88 -10.42 -7.29
C LEU A 191 -6.00 -10.91 -8.22
N ALA A 192 -6.63 -9.99 -8.95
CA ALA A 192 -7.64 -10.33 -9.96
C ALA A 192 -7.01 -11.13 -11.10
N LYS A 193 -7.69 -12.20 -11.55
CA LYS A 193 -7.18 -13.07 -12.63
C LYS A 193 -7.11 -12.36 -13.97
N HIS A 194 -8.00 -11.39 -14.22
CA HIS A 194 -8.08 -10.63 -15.45
C HIS A 194 -7.97 -9.13 -15.19
N PRO A 195 -7.49 -8.33 -16.16
CA PRO A 195 -7.66 -6.88 -16.13
C PRO A 195 -9.14 -6.52 -16.12
N VAL A 196 -9.47 -5.32 -15.63
CA VAL A 196 -10.82 -4.77 -15.69
C VAL A 196 -11.27 -4.64 -17.15
N SER A 197 -12.43 -5.17 -17.46
CA SER A 197 -13.02 -5.12 -18.80
C SER A 197 -13.74 -3.79 -19.06
N ASN A 198 -13.95 -3.46 -20.34
CA ASN A 198 -14.76 -2.31 -20.74
C ASN A 198 -16.19 -2.39 -20.17
N ARG A 199 -16.77 -3.59 -20.09
CA ARG A 199 -18.10 -3.82 -19.48
C ARG A 199 -18.14 -3.40 -18.02
N GLU A 200 -17.14 -3.82 -17.23
CA GLU A 200 -17.07 -3.47 -15.81
C GLU A 200 -16.88 -1.97 -15.64
N PHE A 201 -16.08 -1.35 -16.50
CA PHE A 201 -15.88 0.10 -16.47
C PHE A 201 -17.10 0.90 -16.89
N ILE A 202 -17.91 0.41 -17.82
CA ILE A 202 -19.23 1.00 -18.15
C ILE A 202 -20.12 1.01 -16.92
N ASN A 203 -20.19 -0.08 -16.14
CA ASN A 203 -20.97 -0.12 -14.91
C ASN A 203 -20.54 0.98 -13.91
N PHE A 204 -19.25 1.23 -13.78
CA PHE A 204 -18.71 2.34 -12.98
C PHE A 204 -19.21 3.71 -13.49
N ILE A 205 -19.16 3.92 -14.81
CA ILE A 205 -19.68 5.16 -15.42
C ILE A 205 -21.17 5.33 -15.14
N GLU A 206 -21.98 4.28 -15.35
CA GLU A 206 -23.45 4.29 -15.20
C GLU A 206 -23.86 4.47 -13.74
N ASP A 207 -23.09 3.95 -12.79
CA ASP A 207 -23.29 4.19 -11.35
C ASP A 207 -22.83 5.59 -10.89
N GLY A 208 -22.43 6.43 -11.82
CA GLY A 208 -22.02 7.81 -11.56
C GLY A 208 -20.59 7.96 -11.04
N GLY A 209 -19.69 7.05 -11.37
CA GLY A 209 -18.32 7.06 -10.92
C GLY A 209 -17.56 8.36 -11.18
N TYR A 210 -17.82 9.03 -12.30
CA TYR A 210 -17.25 10.35 -12.62
C TYR A 210 -17.98 11.54 -11.96
N LYS A 211 -19.05 11.29 -11.18
CA LYS A 211 -19.86 12.32 -10.51
C LYS A 211 -19.78 12.25 -8.98
N LYS A 212 -19.16 11.21 -8.44
CA LYS A 212 -19.05 10.93 -7.00
C LYS A 212 -17.62 11.16 -6.53
N ALA A 213 -17.36 12.30 -5.88
CA ALA A 213 -16.02 12.71 -5.39
C ALA A 213 -15.42 11.70 -4.39
N GLU A 214 -16.25 10.93 -3.69
CA GLU A 214 -15.84 9.96 -2.66
C GLU A 214 -14.93 8.84 -3.16
N PHE A 215 -14.95 8.54 -4.46
CA PHE A 215 -14.08 7.53 -5.06
C PHE A 215 -12.71 8.09 -5.46
N TRP A 216 -12.59 9.41 -5.61
CA TRP A 216 -11.43 10.04 -6.23
C TRP A 216 -10.40 10.54 -5.22
N LEU A 217 -9.14 10.46 -5.60
CA LEU A 217 -8.08 11.24 -4.95
C LEU A 217 -8.30 12.74 -5.26
N SER A 218 -7.92 13.61 -4.33
CA SER A 218 -8.16 15.07 -4.40
C SER A 218 -7.74 15.68 -5.75
N ASP A 219 -6.49 15.45 -6.17
CA ASP A 219 -5.95 16.00 -7.42
C ASP A 219 -6.65 15.40 -8.65
N GLY A 220 -6.98 14.10 -8.57
CA GLY A 220 -7.74 13.40 -9.61
C GLY A 220 -9.14 13.97 -9.77
N TRP A 221 -9.85 14.24 -8.67
CA TRP A 221 -11.16 14.87 -8.70
C TRP A 221 -11.11 16.28 -9.29
N ALA A 222 -10.17 17.11 -8.83
CA ALA A 222 -10.00 18.45 -9.35
C ALA A 222 -9.73 18.46 -10.86
N LEU A 223 -8.90 17.54 -11.33
CA LEU A 223 -8.59 17.40 -12.76
C LEU A 223 -9.79 16.88 -13.56
N CYS A 224 -10.50 15.87 -13.04
CA CYS A 224 -11.72 15.31 -13.65
C CYS A 224 -12.76 16.40 -13.90
N GLN A 225 -12.98 17.29 -12.91
CA GLN A 225 -13.90 18.42 -13.04
C GLN A 225 -13.39 19.47 -14.03
N LYS A 226 -12.12 19.82 -13.96
CA LYS A 226 -11.50 20.83 -14.84
C LYS A 226 -11.56 20.42 -16.30
N GLU A 227 -11.24 19.17 -16.60
CA GLU A 227 -11.17 18.64 -17.96
C GLU A 227 -12.50 17.99 -18.41
N ASN A 228 -13.55 18.05 -17.56
CA ASN A 228 -14.86 17.46 -17.82
C ASN A 228 -14.79 15.98 -18.24
N TRP A 229 -14.06 15.18 -17.49
CA TRP A 229 -13.96 13.74 -17.77
C TRP A 229 -15.27 13.02 -17.47
N GLU A 230 -15.74 12.20 -18.41
CA GLU A 230 -16.96 11.41 -18.25
C GLU A 230 -16.77 9.92 -18.62
N ALA A 231 -15.64 9.59 -19.27
CA ALA A 231 -15.27 8.24 -19.72
C ALA A 231 -13.76 8.16 -19.97
N PRO A 232 -13.17 6.96 -20.18
CA PRO A 232 -11.80 6.78 -20.64
C PRO A 232 -11.49 7.60 -21.90
N MET A 233 -10.22 7.97 -22.08
CA MET A 233 -9.82 8.72 -23.26
C MET A 233 -10.18 7.92 -24.53
N TYR A 234 -10.61 8.63 -25.61
CA TYR A 234 -11.05 8.07 -26.89
C TYR A 234 -12.42 7.39 -26.90
N TRP A 235 -13.16 7.36 -25.80
CA TRP A 235 -14.54 6.88 -25.81
C TRP A 235 -15.51 7.97 -26.24
N HIS A 236 -16.51 7.59 -27.01
CA HIS A 236 -17.57 8.45 -27.52
C HIS A 236 -18.93 7.84 -27.24
N LYS A 237 -19.82 8.60 -26.63
CA LYS A 237 -21.19 8.17 -26.38
C LYS A 237 -22.02 8.43 -27.63
N ASN A 238 -22.65 7.39 -28.17
CA ASN A 238 -23.52 7.49 -29.35
C ASN A 238 -24.93 8.01 -28.98
N ASP A 239 -25.69 8.48 -29.96
CA ASP A 239 -27.06 9.01 -29.75
C ASP A 239 -28.03 7.97 -29.15
N ASP A 240 -27.81 6.69 -29.42
CA ASP A 240 -28.55 5.57 -28.86
C ASP A 240 -28.17 5.16 -27.44
N GLY A 241 -27.21 5.88 -26.86
CA GLY A 241 -26.67 5.63 -25.52
C GLY A 241 -25.55 4.56 -25.47
N SER A 242 -25.28 3.87 -26.57
CA SER A 242 -24.16 2.94 -26.66
C SER A 242 -22.80 3.68 -26.69
N TRP A 243 -21.71 2.91 -26.55
CA TRP A 243 -20.36 3.47 -26.60
C TRP A 243 -19.59 3.00 -27.83
N SER A 244 -18.88 3.92 -28.46
CA SER A 244 -17.82 3.67 -29.44
C SER A 244 -16.49 4.17 -28.90
N TYR A 245 -15.37 3.67 -29.40
CA TYR A 245 -14.04 4.17 -29.04
C TYR A 245 -13.12 4.23 -30.27
N TYR A 246 -12.21 5.21 -30.25
CA TYR A 246 -11.24 5.35 -31.32
C TYR A 246 -10.08 4.36 -31.11
N THR A 247 -9.80 3.55 -32.11
CA THR A 247 -8.71 2.57 -32.19
C THR A 247 -7.77 2.89 -33.34
N MET A 248 -6.67 2.14 -33.45
CA MET A 248 -5.79 2.24 -34.63
C MET A 248 -6.48 1.76 -35.91
N SER A 249 -7.67 1.17 -35.83
CA SER A 249 -8.52 0.79 -37.00
C SER A 249 -9.68 1.79 -37.24
N GLY A 250 -9.64 2.96 -36.60
CA GLY A 250 -10.69 3.98 -36.63
C GLY A 250 -11.68 3.89 -35.48
N LEU A 251 -12.80 4.59 -35.60
CA LEU A 251 -13.88 4.57 -34.61
C LEU A 251 -14.70 3.30 -34.75
N ILE A 252 -14.81 2.49 -33.71
CA ILE A 252 -15.54 1.22 -33.70
C ILE A 252 -16.40 1.08 -32.44
N PRO A 253 -17.50 0.27 -32.48
CA PRO A 253 -18.25 -0.07 -31.28
C PRO A 253 -17.34 -0.71 -30.23
N ILE A 254 -17.61 -0.40 -28.94
CA ILE A 254 -16.74 -0.87 -27.86
C ILE A 254 -16.80 -2.38 -27.70
N LYS A 255 -15.64 -3.01 -27.52
CA LYS A 255 -15.50 -4.43 -27.23
C LYS A 255 -15.68 -4.66 -25.73
N LEU A 256 -16.87 -5.02 -25.30
CA LEU A 256 -17.24 -5.11 -23.91
C LEU A 256 -16.31 -5.99 -23.06
N ASN A 257 -15.77 -7.05 -23.61
CA ASN A 257 -14.96 -8.04 -22.89
C ASN A 257 -13.43 -7.83 -23.02
N ALA A 258 -13.00 -6.81 -23.79
CA ALA A 258 -11.59 -6.44 -23.82
C ALA A 258 -11.21 -5.61 -22.56
N PRO A 259 -9.95 -5.59 -22.15
CA PRO A 259 -9.47 -4.73 -21.09
C PRO A 259 -9.79 -3.26 -21.35
N VAL A 260 -10.23 -2.53 -20.31
CA VAL A 260 -10.33 -1.08 -20.38
C VAL A 260 -8.94 -0.49 -20.59
N CYS A 261 -8.85 0.49 -21.49
CA CYS A 261 -7.59 1.11 -21.88
C CYS A 261 -7.72 2.63 -21.91
N HIS A 262 -6.58 3.32 -21.83
CA HIS A 262 -6.51 4.79 -21.86
C HIS A 262 -7.17 5.46 -20.67
N VAL A 263 -6.91 4.92 -19.47
CA VAL A 263 -7.30 5.46 -18.19
C VAL A 263 -6.09 6.02 -17.45
N SER A 264 -6.27 7.12 -16.73
CA SER A 264 -5.27 7.67 -15.82
C SER A 264 -5.14 6.81 -14.56
N TYR A 265 -4.08 7.03 -13.78
CA TYR A 265 -3.97 6.46 -12.44
C TYR A 265 -5.15 6.86 -11.55
N TYR A 266 -5.62 8.11 -11.66
CA TYR A 266 -6.77 8.60 -10.89
C TYR A 266 -8.07 7.88 -11.22
N GLU A 267 -8.33 7.59 -12.50
CA GLU A 267 -9.48 6.80 -12.92
C GLU A 267 -9.37 5.35 -12.46
N ALA A 268 -8.17 4.79 -12.55
CA ALA A 268 -7.89 3.42 -12.11
C ALA A 268 -8.10 3.25 -10.58
N ASP A 269 -7.62 4.20 -9.78
CA ASP A 269 -7.82 4.22 -8.32
C ASP A 269 -9.30 4.45 -7.95
N ALA A 270 -9.98 5.36 -8.65
CA ALA A 270 -11.40 5.61 -8.43
C ALA A 270 -12.27 4.37 -8.74
N PHE A 271 -12.00 3.69 -9.85
CA PHE A 271 -12.63 2.43 -10.19
C PHE A 271 -12.36 1.36 -9.12
N ALA A 272 -11.12 1.24 -8.67
CA ALA A 272 -10.75 0.27 -7.65
C ALA A 272 -11.51 0.50 -6.35
N ARG A 273 -11.62 1.73 -5.87
CA ARG A 273 -12.42 2.09 -4.68
C ARG A 273 -13.91 1.82 -4.85
N TRP A 274 -14.48 2.16 -6.01
CA TRP A 274 -15.87 1.85 -6.33
C TRP A 274 -16.16 0.35 -6.27
N SER A 275 -15.22 -0.48 -6.68
CA SER A 275 -15.36 -1.95 -6.70
C SER A 275 -14.95 -2.63 -5.38
N ASP A 276 -14.80 -1.89 -4.28
CA ASP A 276 -14.33 -2.38 -2.97
C ASP A 276 -13.01 -3.17 -3.10
N ALA A 277 -12.06 -2.56 -3.82
CA ALA A 277 -10.74 -3.11 -4.11
C ALA A 277 -9.71 -1.98 -4.14
N ARG A 278 -8.47 -2.30 -4.47
CA ARG A 278 -7.38 -1.36 -4.71
C ARG A 278 -6.55 -1.75 -5.93
N LEU A 279 -5.66 -0.88 -6.36
CA LEU A 279 -4.61 -1.25 -7.31
C LEU A 279 -3.56 -2.14 -6.60
N PRO A 280 -2.89 -3.05 -7.32
CA PRO A 280 -1.77 -3.80 -6.75
C PRO A 280 -0.58 -2.87 -6.45
N ARG A 281 0.24 -3.22 -5.48
CA ARG A 281 1.59 -2.67 -5.36
C ARG A 281 2.48 -3.31 -6.43
N GLU A 282 3.49 -2.60 -6.92
CA GLU A 282 4.40 -3.17 -7.92
C GLU A 282 5.09 -4.45 -7.43
N THR A 283 5.33 -4.55 -6.12
CA THR A 283 5.91 -5.73 -5.48
C THR A 283 4.97 -6.94 -5.52
N GLU A 284 3.68 -6.72 -5.30
CA GLU A 284 2.64 -7.76 -5.37
C GLU A 284 2.45 -8.25 -6.81
N TRP A 285 2.47 -7.31 -7.75
CA TRP A 285 2.39 -7.62 -9.17
C TRP A 285 3.58 -8.48 -9.60
N GLU A 286 4.81 -8.07 -9.25
CA GLU A 286 6.03 -8.74 -9.68
C GLU A 286 6.15 -10.16 -9.15
N VAL A 287 5.80 -10.42 -7.88
CA VAL A 287 5.92 -11.78 -7.31
C VAL A 287 4.97 -12.78 -7.94
N ILE A 288 3.82 -12.32 -8.45
CA ILE A 288 2.92 -13.15 -9.23
C ILE A 288 3.45 -13.32 -10.65
N ALA A 289 3.80 -12.23 -11.31
CA ALA A 289 4.16 -12.19 -12.71
C ALA A 289 5.41 -13.03 -13.02
N LYS A 290 6.43 -13.01 -12.13
CA LYS A 290 7.66 -13.80 -12.34
C LYS A 290 7.48 -15.32 -12.28
N SER A 291 6.33 -15.81 -11.82
CA SER A 291 5.98 -17.23 -11.86
C SER A 291 5.28 -17.66 -13.15
N LEU A 292 5.04 -16.70 -14.06
CA LEU A 292 4.33 -16.91 -15.31
C LEU A 292 5.25 -16.61 -16.50
N ASP A 293 5.03 -17.32 -17.58
CA ASP A 293 5.74 -17.07 -18.83
C ASP A 293 5.35 -15.70 -19.42
N VAL A 294 6.31 -15.02 -20.07
CA VAL A 294 6.07 -13.74 -20.76
C VAL A 294 5.34 -14.01 -22.08
N GLU A 295 4.05 -14.23 -21.97
CA GLU A 295 3.14 -14.44 -23.09
C GLU A 295 1.98 -13.46 -23.05
N GLY A 296 1.65 -12.86 -24.18
CA GLY A 296 0.55 -11.89 -24.25
C GLY A 296 0.32 -11.34 -25.64
N HIS A 297 -0.56 -10.35 -25.70
CA HIS A 297 -0.83 -9.60 -26.91
C HIS A 297 0.04 -8.34 -26.95
N PHE A 298 1.05 -8.35 -27.83
CA PHE A 298 2.08 -7.34 -27.98
C PHE A 298 2.07 -6.70 -29.37
N ALA A 299 2.95 -5.72 -29.60
CA ALA A 299 3.08 -4.99 -30.86
C ALA A 299 3.34 -5.88 -32.09
N ASP A 300 3.95 -7.04 -31.86
CA ASP A 300 4.27 -8.04 -32.89
C ASP A 300 3.02 -8.56 -33.62
N ALA A 301 1.86 -8.51 -32.96
CA ALA A 301 0.57 -8.85 -33.56
C ALA A 301 0.05 -7.77 -34.54
N ASN A 302 0.61 -6.56 -34.53
CA ASN A 302 0.22 -5.40 -35.33
C ASN A 302 -1.27 -4.97 -35.20
N LEU A 303 -1.92 -5.30 -34.10
CA LEU A 303 -3.34 -4.94 -33.84
C LEU A 303 -3.48 -3.62 -33.07
N PHE A 304 -2.55 -3.30 -32.17
CA PHE A 304 -2.51 -2.10 -31.32
C PHE A 304 -3.85 -1.74 -30.64
N ASP A 305 -4.58 -2.75 -30.20
CA ASP A 305 -5.85 -2.61 -29.51
C ASP A 305 -6.06 -3.82 -28.58
N PRO A 306 -6.34 -3.64 -27.27
CA PRO A 306 -6.48 -4.75 -26.33
C PRO A 306 -7.52 -5.78 -26.78
N GLN A 307 -7.25 -7.05 -26.56
CA GLN A 307 -8.10 -8.15 -26.97
C GLN A 307 -8.70 -8.89 -25.78
N PRO A 308 -9.93 -9.44 -25.86
CA PRO A 308 -10.47 -10.29 -24.81
C PRO A 308 -9.70 -11.61 -24.73
N SER A 309 -9.48 -12.12 -23.49
CA SER A 309 -8.88 -13.44 -23.25
C SER A 309 -9.94 -14.47 -22.92
N THR A 310 -9.71 -15.73 -23.36
CA THR A 310 -10.54 -16.89 -23.02
C THR A 310 -9.76 -17.94 -22.22
N LYS A 311 -8.49 -17.65 -21.90
CA LYS A 311 -7.66 -18.55 -21.10
C LYS A 311 -8.15 -18.56 -19.65
N ASP A 312 -8.07 -19.72 -19.00
CA ASP A 312 -8.30 -19.86 -17.57
C ASP A 312 -7.04 -19.49 -16.77
N GLY A 313 -7.22 -19.16 -15.49
CA GLY A 313 -6.13 -18.77 -14.62
C GLY A 313 -5.84 -17.26 -14.66
N ILE A 314 -4.62 -16.87 -14.27
CA ILE A 314 -4.16 -15.46 -14.41
C ILE A 314 -3.80 -15.26 -15.87
N THR A 315 -4.46 -14.31 -16.52
CA THR A 315 -4.25 -14.02 -17.94
C THR A 315 -3.96 -12.54 -18.16
N GLN A 316 -3.34 -12.22 -19.27
CA GLN A 316 -3.06 -10.84 -19.68
C GLN A 316 -2.27 -10.04 -18.63
N ILE A 317 -1.43 -10.74 -17.85
CA ILE A 317 -0.50 -10.06 -16.93
C ILE A 317 0.65 -9.42 -17.71
N TYR A 318 0.87 -9.94 -18.92
CA TYR A 318 1.77 -9.36 -19.90
C TYR A 318 1.00 -9.03 -21.18
N GLY A 319 1.33 -7.88 -21.77
CA GLY A 319 0.68 -7.39 -22.96
C GLY A 319 -0.69 -6.77 -22.72
N ASP A 320 -1.44 -6.53 -23.80
CA ASP A 320 -2.74 -5.84 -23.85
C ASP A 320 -2.71 -4.42 -23.28
N VAL A 321 -2.55 -4.24 -21.95
CA VAL A 321 -2.50 -2.93 -21.28
C VAL A 321 -1.43 -2.88 -20.20
N TRP A 322 -0.72 -1.78 -20.12
CA TRP A 322 0.07 -1.45 -18.95
C TRP A 322 -0.83 -1.35 -17.71
N GLU A 323 -0.54 -2.11 -16.68
CA GLU A 323 -1.34 -2.13 -15.46
C GLU A 323 -0.83 -1.11 -14.45
N TRP A 324 -1.66 -0.12 -14.08
CA TRP A 324 -1.34 0.82 -13.03
C TRP A 324 -1.13 0.11 -11.71
N THR A 325 -0.07 0.48 -11.00
CA THR A 325 0.17 0.03 -9.63
C THR A 325 0.01 1.19 -8.64
N GLN A 326 -0.25 0.87 -7.39
CA GLN A 326 -0.32 1.85 -6.30
C GLN A 326 1.05 2.43 -5.92
N SER A 327 2.14 1.94 -6.51
CA SER A 327 3.51 2.30 -6.16
C SER A 327 3.97 3.55 -6.90
N SER A 328 4.58 4.48 -6.16
CA SER A 328 5.31 5.59 -6.75
C SER A 328 6.60 5.10 -7.40
N PHE A 329 6.99 5.71 -8.52
CA PHE A 329 8.27 5.42 -9.15
C PHE A 329 9.40 6.03 -8.33
N SER A 330 10.09 5.21 -7.57
CA SER A 330 11.20 5.57 -6.68
C SER A 330 12.35 4.59 -6.82
N ALA A 331 13.54 4.99 -6.35
CA ALA A 331 14.72 4.14 -6.35
C ALA A 331 14.54 2.91 -5.46
N TYR A 332 14.99 1.75 -5.91
CA TYR A 332 15.11 0.57 -5.07
C TYR A 332 16.26 0.71 -4.07
N PRO A 333 16.22 0.02 -2.92
CA PRO A 333 17.35 -0.01 -1.98
C PRO A 333 18.65 -0.42 -2.67
N GLY A 334 19.71 0.40 -2.53
CA GLY A 334 20.98 0.16 -3.20
C GLY A 334 21.04 0.57 -4.68
N TYR A 335 20.05 1.30 -5.17
CA TYR A 335 20.08 1.86 -6.53
C TYR A 335 21.25 2.83 -6.70
N GLU A 336 21.99 2.66 -7.78
CA GLU A 336 23.08 3.55 -8.19
C GLU A 336 22.83 4.07 -9.60
N ILE A 337 22.97 5.38 -9.77
CA ILE A 337 22.84 6.01 -11.08
C ILE A 337 24.06 5.65 -11.92
N ALA A 338 23.85 5.19 -13.14
CA ALA A 338 24.94 4.90 -14.08
C ALA A 338 25.77 6.16 -14.36
N GLU A 339 27.07 6.00 -14.55
CA GLU A 339 27.95 7.12 -14.88
C GLU A 339 27.67 7.69 -16.28
N GLY A 340 28.00 8.96 -16.48
CA GLY A 340 27.90 9.63 -17.76
C GLY A 340 26.49 10.11 -18.12
N ALA A 341 26.25 10.39 -19.40
CA ALA A 341 24.96 10.87 -19.90
C ALA A 341 23.89 9.76 -19.89
N VAL A 342 24.29 8.49 -20.00
CA VAL A 342 23.38 7.33 -19.93
C VAL A 342 22.65 7.27 -18.57
N GLY A 343 23.31 7.70 -17.48
CA GLY A 343 22.67 7.76 -16.14
C GLY A 343 21.55 8.79 -16.01
N GLU A 344 21.37 9.66 -17.00
CA GLU A 344 20.23 10.59 -17.04
C GLU A 344 18.91 9.92 -17.49
N TYR A 345 18.93 8.60 -17.79
CA TYR A 345 17.82 7.92 -18.42
C TYR A 345 16.59 7.76 -17.49
N ASN A 346 16.75 7.26 -16.28
CA ASN A 346 15.63 6.98 -15.37
C ASN A 346 15.67 7.79 -14.06
N GLY A 347 16.82 7.90 -13.42
CA GLY A 347 16.92 8.40 -12.05
C GLY A 347 16.30 9.79 -11.82
N LYS A 348 16.38 10.69 -12.78
CA LYS A 348 15.82 12.04 -12.67
C LYS A 348 14.28 12.10 -12.79
N PHE A 349 13.64 11.02 -13.20
CA PHE A 349 12.17 10.93 -13.31
C PHE A 349 11.51 10.35 -12.06
N MET A 350 12.27 9.97 -11.03
CA MET A 350 11.76 9.39 -9.78
C MET A 350 11.11 10.43 -8.88
N SER A 351 10.16 11.20 -9.42
CA SER A 351 9.37 12.19 -8.69
C SER A 351 8.05 12.44 -9.40
N GLY A 352 6.93 12.31 -8.68
CA GLY A 352 5.59 12.58 -9.22
C GLY A 352 5.11 11.59 -10.29
N GLN A 353 5.72 10.41 -10.38
CA GLN A 353 5.36 9.36 -11.33
C GLN A 353 4.82 8.13 -10.59
N MET A 354 3.91 7.40 -11.23
CA MET A 354 3.39 6.12 -10.74
C MET A 354 3.87 4.98 -11.64
N VAL A 355 4.11 3.81 -11.02
CA VAL A 355 4.63 2.64 -11.75
C VAL A 355 3.51 1.91 -12.48
N LEU A 356 3.80 1.51 -13.73
CA LEU A 356 3.00 0.58 -14.52
C LEU A 356 3.82 -0.67 -14.83
N ARG A 357 3.13 -1.80 -14.96
CA ARG A 357 3.75 -3.11 -15.18
C ARG A 357 3.08 -3.86 -16.33
N GLY A 358 3.80 -4.81 -16.93
CA GLY A 358 3.26 -5.83 -17.83
C GLY A 358 3.40 -5.61 -19.31
N GLY A 359 3.60 -4.38 -19.78
CA GLY A 359 3.58 -4.08 -21.22
C GLY A 359 2.17 -3.88 -21.77
N SER A 360 2.09 -3.48 -23.02
CA SER A 360 0.82 -3.24 -23.70
C SER A 360 0.79 -3.87 -25.11
N CYS A 361 -0.34 -3.80 -25.80
CA CYS A 361 -0.47 -4.21 -27.19
C CYS A 361 0.37 -3.38 -28.18
N ALA A 362 1.03 -2.32 -27.72
CA ALA A 362 1.96 -1.51 -28.49
C ALA A 362 3.43 -1.72 -28.08
N THR A 363 3.71 -2.48 -27.03
CA THR A 363 5.05 -2.83 -26.56
C THR A 363 5.60 -4.02 -27.34
N PRO A 364 6.86 -4.02 -27.83
CA PRO A 364 7.50 -5.20 -28.42
C PRO A 364 7.65 -6.35 -27.41
N LEU A 365 7.42 -7.60 -27.84
CA LEU A 365 7.44 -8.78 -26.97
C LEU A 365 8.78 -8.97 -26.24
N ASP A 366 9.89 -8.84 -26.94
CA ASP A 366 11.24 -9.04 -26.41
C ASP A 366 11.75 -7.89 -25.52
N HIS A 367 10.93 -6.84 -25.37
CA HIS A 367 11.21 -5.70 -24.50
C HIS A 367 10.77 -5.94 -23.04
N ILE A 368 9.81 -6.87 -22.81
CA ILE A 368 9.14 -7.06 -21.53
C ILE A 368 9.75 -8.21 -20.74
N ARG A 369 9.80 -8.00 -19.41
CA ARG A 369 10.22 -8.96 -18.38
C ARG A 369 9.55 -8.65 -17.04
N PRO A 370 9.50 -9.59 -16.11
CA PRO A 370 8.82 -9.38 -14.81
C PRO A 370 9.30 -8.16 -14.03
N SER A 371 10.57 -7.81 -14.13
CA SER A 371 11.17 -6.69 -13.41
C SER A 371 10.97 -5.32 -14.08
N TYR A 372 10.50 -5.29 -15.35
CA TYR A 372 10.37 -4.04 -16.09
C TYR A 372 9.43 -3.05 -15.39
N ARG A 373 9.89 -1.81 -15.21
CA ARG A 373 9.15 -0.73 -14.56
C ARG A 373 8.92 0.40 -15.55
N ASN A 374 7.70 0.54 -16.03
CA ASN A 374 7.27 1.73 -16.76
C ASN A 374 6.70 2.76 -15.79
N PHE A 375 6.68 4.03 -16.17
CA PHE A 375 6.20 5.10 -15.31
C PHE A 375 5.60 6.24 -16.10
N PHE A 376 4.51 6.80 -15.58
CA PHE A 376 3.86 8.00 -16.12
C PHE A 376 3.34 8.88 -14.97
N PRO A 377 3.16 10.20 -15.22
CA PRO A 377 2.47 11.06 -14.27
C PRO A 377 1.02 10.56 -14.08
N PRO A 378 0.44 10.69 -12.87
CA PRO A 378 -0.84 10.09 -12.54
C PRO A 378 -2.03 10.61 -13.36
N TYR A 379 -1.91 11.73 -14.04
CA TYR A 379 -2.92 12.30 -14.91
C TYR A 379 -2.88 11.75 -16.34
N ALA A 380 -1.83 11.05 -16.74
CA ALA A 380 -1.64 10.59 -18.12
C ALA A 380 -2.69 9.53 -18.49
N ARG A 381 -3.32 9.70 -19.67
CA ARG A 381 -4.40 8.84 -20.18
C ARG A 381 -4.16 8.33 -21.58
N TRP A 382 -3.23 8.92 -22.32
CA TRP A 382 -3.04 8.65 -23.76
C TRP A 382 -2.25 7.38 -24.05
N GLN A 383 -1.48 6.85 -23.10
CA GLN A 383 -0.79 5.58 -23.20
C GLN A 383 -1.77 4.39 -23.09
N PHE A 384 -1.33 3.21 -23.49
CA PHE A 384 -2.12 1.98 -23.41
C PHE A 384 -2.17 1.43 -21.98
N SER A 385 -2.71 2.22 -21.06
CA SER A 385 -2.81 1.90 -19.63
C SER A 385 -4.19 1.40 -19.25
N GLY A 386 -4.24 0.40 -18.38
CA GLY A 386 -5.45 -0.24 -17.89
C GLY A 386 -5.35 -0.58 -16.41
N ILE A 387 -6.22 -1.46 -15.94
CA ILE A 387 -6.47 -1.72 -14.53
C ILE A 387 -6.45 -3.22 -14.26
N ARG A 388 -5.64 -3.65 -13.28
CA ARG A 388 -5.86 -4.91 -12.58
C ARG A 388 -6.11 -4.61 -11.11
N LEU A 389 -7.05 -5.33 -10.49
CA LEU A 389 -7.41 -5.11 -9.11
C LEU A 389 -6.64 -6.02 -8.17
N ALA A 390 -6.40 -5.53 -6.97
CA ALA A 390 -5.94 -6.29 -5.84
C ALA A 390 -6.87 -6.07 -4.63
N LYS A 391 -6.85 -6.98 -3.69
CA LYS A 391 -7.49 -6.86 -2.37
C LYS A 391 -6.50 -7.21 -1.29
N ASP A 392 -6.53 -6.46 -0.20
CA ASP A 392 -5.84 -6.89 0.99
C ASP A 392 -6.57 -8.14 1.50
N LYS A 393 -5.80 -9.21 1.66
CA LYS A 393 -6.23 -10.35 2.42
C LYS A 393 -5.84 -10.10 3.86
N PHE A 394 -6.57 -9.21 4.53
CA PHE A 394 -6.58 -9.32 5.96
C PHE A 394 -7.13 -10.71 6.27
N VAL A 395 -6.22 -11.66 6.47
CA VAL A 395 -6.57 -12.81 7.28
C VAL A 395 -6.80 -12.17 8.65
N PRO A 396 -8.04 -12.02 9.10
CA PRO A 396 -8.24 -11.70 10.50
C PRO A 396 -7.45 -12.78 11.22
N ILE A 397 -6.55 -12.41 12.12
CA ILE A 397 -5.84 -13.39 12.96
C ILE A 397 -6.86 -14.32 13.68
N SER A 398 -8.13 -13.94 13.74
CA SER A 398 -9.26 -14.77 14.18
C SER A 398 -9.63 -15.97 13.27
N CYS A 399 -9.19 -16.05 12.02
CA CYS A 399 -9.42 -17.25 11.18
C CYS A 399 -8.31 -18.29 11.31
N LEU A 400 -7.27 -18.01 12.09
CA LEU A 400 -6.18 -18.94 12.38
C LEU A 400 -6.43 -19.80 13.64
N HIS A 401 -7.62 -19.71 14.25
CA HIS A 401 -7.98 -20.48 15.45
C HIS A 401 -8.71 -21.78 15.09
N ALA A 402 -8.02 -22.67 14.40
CA ALA A 402 -8.54 -24.03 14.21
C ALA A 402 -7.52 -25.14 14.51
N ASN A 403 -6.28 -24.81 14.94
CA ASN A 403 -5.33 -25.81 15.45
C ASN A 403 -4.26 -25.14 16.31
N ASP A 404 -3.92 -25.70 17.47
CA ASP A 404 -2.92 -25.22 18.45
C ASP A 404 -1.52 -24.93 17.88
N ASN A 405 -1.16 -25.52 16.74
CA ASN A 405 0.12 -25.26 16.06
C ASN A 405 0.20 -23.91 15.39
N ASN A 406 -0.92 -23.23 15.12
CA ASN A 406 -0.97 -22.00 14.33
C ASN A 406 -0.64 -20.73 15.15
N ASN A 407 -0.94 -20.70 16.43
CA ASN A 407 -0.60 -19.59 17.33
C ASN A 407 0.91 -19.45 17.53
N LYS A 408 1.62 -20.57 17.55
CA LYS A 408 3.08 -20.59 17.68
C LYS A 408 3.77 -20.03 16.45
N ASP A 409 3.23 -20.33 15.26
CA ASP A 409 3.77 -19.81 13.99
C ASP A 409 3.54 -18.30 13.85
N ILE A 410 2.40 -17.79 14.29
CA ILE A 410 2.11 -16.34 14.30
C ILE A 410 3.07 -15.63 15.25
N PHE A 411 3.21 -16.14 16.48
CA PHE A 411 4.12 -15.58 17.47
C PHE A 411 5.56 -15.57 16.93
N PHE A 412 6.01 -16.70 16.34
CA PHE A 412 7.32 -16.80 15.72
C PHE A 412 7.52 -15.72 14.63
N ASN A 413 6.59 -15.62 13.69
CA ASN A 413 6.71 -14.70 12.56
C ASN A 413 6.72 -13.23 13.00
N GLU A 414 5.87 -12.84 13.95
CA GLU A 414 5.83 -11.47 14.48
C GLU A 414 7.12 -11.13 15.25
N ILE A 415 7.69 -12.07 16.00
CA ILE A 415 8.99 -11.86 16.68
C ILE A 415 10.11 -11.68 15.66
N ILE A 416 10.19 -12.55 14.64
CA ILE A 416 11.19 -12.43 13.58
C ILE A 416 11.09 -11.08 12.87
N LEU A 417 9.88 -10.67 12.50
CA LEU A 417 9.64 -9.40 11.83
C LEU A 417 10.07 -8.20 12.70
N GLY A 418 9.63 -8.18 13.96
CA GLY A 418 9.95 -7.08 14.87
C GLY A 418 11.43 -6.96 15.19
N LEU A 419 12.15 -8.08 15.34
CA LEU A 419 13.59 -8.08 15.57
C LEU A 419 14.41 -7.80 14.30
N SER A 420 13.83 -7.99 13.11
CA SER A 420 14.43 -7.63 11.83
C SER A 420 14.27 -6.15 11.49
N SER A 421 13.37 -5.44 12.15
CA SER A 421 13.12 -4.03 11.92
C SER A 421 14.22 -3.11 12.50
N ILE A 422 14.27 -1.88 12.00
CA ILE A 422 15.17 -0.83 12.54
C ILE A 422 14.32 0.41 12.81
N PRO A 423 14.11 0.81 14.08
CA PRO A 423 14.58 0.14 15.32
C PRO A 423 13.83 -1.17 15.61
N LYS A 424 14.50 -2.10 16.31
CA LYS A 424 13.89 -3.37 16.74
C LYS A 424 12.72 -3.13 17.68
N HIS A 425 11.64 -3.88 17.50
CA HIS A 425 10.48 -3.82 18.39
C HIS A 425 9.81 -5.19 18.55
N ILE A 426 9.00 -5.32 19.59
CA ILE A 426 8.12 -6.47 19.82
C ILE A 426 6.78 -5.92 20.30
N SER A 427 5.67 -6.45 19.77
CA SER A 427 4.33 -6.00 20.15
C SER A 427 4.03 -6.23 21.64
N SER A 428 3.48 -5.21 22.30
CA SER A 428 3.15 -5.23 23.74
C SER A 428 2.12 -6.31 24.12
N LYS A 429 1.31 -6.81 23.19
CA LYS A 429 0.37 -7.92 23.44
C LYS A 429 1.07 -9.19 23.96
N TYR A 430 2.36 -9.37 23.65
CA TYR A 430 3.15 -10.53 24.08
C TYR A 430 3.69 -10.42 25.50
N LEU A 431 3.56 -9.29 26.14
CA LEU A 431 3.88 -9.11 27.56
C LEU A 431 2.90 -9.86 28.48
N TYR A 432 1.67 -10.14 28.03
CA TYR A 432 0.55 -10.62 28.83
C TYR A 432 0.31 -12.14 28.69
N ASP A 433 1.39 -12.96 28.82
CA ASP A 433 1.24 -14.39 29.09
C ASP A 433 0.80 -14.63 30.57
N THR A 434 0.56 -15.86 30.96
CA THR A 434 0.12 -16.17 32.36
C THR A 434 1.03 -15.55 33.43
N LYS A 435 2.35 -15.60 33.23
CA LYS A 435 3.32 -15.01 34.16
C LYS A 435 3.35 -13.48 34.06
N GLY A 436 3.27 -12.93 32.85
CA GLY A 436 3.19 -11.49 32.60
C GLY A 436 1.94 -10.88 33.25
N ALA A 437 0.78 -11.52 33.11
CA ALA A 437 -0.45 -11.08 33.80
C ALA A 437 -0.30 -11.04 35.32
N GLN A 438 0.33 -12.05 35.94
CA GLN A 438 0.61 -12.06 37.36
C GLN A 438 1.57 -10.94 37.79
N LEU A 439 2.57 -10.64 36.95
CA LEU A 439 3.49 -9.53 37.18
C LEU A 439 2.77 -8.18 37.04
N PHE A 440 1.90 -8.03 36.05
CA PHE A 440 1.08 -6.83 35.89
C PHE A 440 0.12 -6.60 37.05
N GLU A 441 -0.49 -7.65 37.60
CA GLU A 441 -1.28 -7.54 38.85
C GLU A 441 -0.46 -7.01 40.04
N LYS A 442 0.83 -7.39 40.13
CA LYS A 442 1.74 -6.83 41.14
C LYS A 442 2.07 -5.37 40.87
N ILE A 443 2.32 -5.00 39.57
CA ILE A 443 2.53 -3.60 39.20
C ILE A 443 1.33 -2.75 39.58
N CYS A 444 0.10 -3.21 39.34
CA CYS A 444 -1.12 -2.50 39.72
C CYS A 444 -1.24 -2.19 41.25
N LYS A 445 -0.51 -2.94 42.10
CA LYS A 445 -0.50 -2.77 43.57
C LYS A 445 0.63 -1.84 44.03
N LEU A 446 1.60 -1.51 43.19
CA LEU A 446 2.71 -0.61 43.53
C LEU A 446 2.20 0.80 43.88
N GLU A 447 2.76 1.42 44.88
CA GLU A 447 2.41 2.78 45.25
C GLU A 447 2.75 3.79 44.15
N VAL A 448 3.84 3.58 43.43
CA VAL A 448 4.29 4.42 42.35
C VAL A 448 3.42 4.27 41.07
N TYR A 449 2.74 3.11 40.92
CA TYR A 449 1.84 2.87 39.77
C TYR A 449 0.45 3.42 40.07
N TYR A 450 0.29 4.74 39.94
CA TYR A 450 -0.95 5.48 40.26
C TYR A 450 -2.15 5.17 39.35
N PRO A 451 -2.04 4.76 38.04
CA PRO A 451 -3.19 4.72 37.14
C PRO A 451 -4.34 3.85 37.64
N THR A 452 -4.06 2.63 38.08
CA THR A 452 -5.10 1.68 38.55
C THR A 452 -5.90 2.21 39.72
N ARG A 453 -5.22 2.67 40.79
CA ARG A 453 -5.94 3.16 41.98
C ARG A 453 -6.67 4.48 41.74
N THR A 454 -6.13 5.35 40.87
CA THR A 454 -6.78 6.61 40.52
C THR A 454 -8.07 6.36 39.75
N GLU A 455 -8.03 5.46 38.72
CA GLU A 455 -9.22 5.08 37.97
C GLU A 455 -10.28 4.42 38.89
N ILE A 456 -9.89 3.50 39.78
CA ILE A 456 -10.79 2.88 40.74
C ILE A 456 -11.42 3.94 41.64
N GLY A 457 -10.65 4.93 42.11
CA GLY A 457 -11.15 6.06 42.87
C GLY A 457 -12.19 6.88 42.11
N ILE A 458 -11.93 7.21 40.85
CA ILE A 458 -12.88 7.92 39.98
C ILE A 458 -14.17 7.11 39.84
N LEU A 459 -14.07 5.82 39.51
CA LEU A 459 -15.23 4.94 39.32
C LEU A 459 -16.05 4.83 40.60
N LYS A 460 -15.45 4.62 41.80
CA LYS A 460 -16.15 4.51 43.06
C LYS A 460 -16.85 5.81 43.45
N ASN A 461 -16.18 6.95 43.27
CA ASN A 461 -16.73 8.25 43.69
C ASN A 461 -17.87 8.71 42.76
N ASN A 462 -17.92 8.25 41.52
CA ASN A 462 -18.92 8.68 40.53
C ASN A 462 -19.83 7.53 40.08
N ALA A 463 -19.82 6.37 40.74
CA ALA A 463 -20.49 5.15 40.31
C ALA A 463 -21.99 5.35 40.02
N ALA A 464 -22.71 6.05 40.89
CA ALA A 464 -24.15 6.32 40.67
C ALA A 464 -24.43 7.23 39.49
N GLU A 465 -23.62 8.26 39.25
CA GLU A 465 -23.75 9.17 38.13
C GLU A 465 -23.43 8.44 36.80
N ILE A 466 -22.36 7.62 36.81
CA ILE A 466 -21.98 6.77 35.69
C ILE A 466 -23.14 5.81 35.34
N ALA A 467 -23.66 5.07 36.35
CA ALA A 467 -24.75 4.12 36.14
C ALA A 467 -26.03 4.79 35.57
N ASN A 468 -26.39 5.96 36.08
CA ASN A 468 -27.50 6.75 35.52
C ASN A 468 -27.25 7.17 34.06
N SER A 469 -26.04 7.58 33.74
CA SER A 469 -25.64 7.98 32.41
C SER A 469 -25.61 6.80 31.43
N LEU A 470 -25.32 5.58 31.89
CA LEU A 470 -25.36 4.35 31.09
C LEU A 470 -26.81 3.90 30.84
N GLY A 471 -27.68 4.02 31.85
CA GLY A 471 -29.10 3.67 31.78
C GLY A 471 -29.39 2.19 32.10
N PRO A 472 -30.68 1.80 32.12
CA PRO A 472 -31.11 0.44 32.46
C PRO A 472 -31.04 -0.53 31.29
N LYS A 473 -31.03 -1.82 31.58
CA LYS A 473 -31.09 -2.95 30.61
C LYS A 473 -29.96 -2.88 29.59
N VAL A 474 -28.74 -2.70 30.06
CA VAL A 474 -27.54 -2.62 29.23
C VAL A 474 -26.83 -3.96 29.11
N THR A 475 -26.26 -4.25 27.95
CA THR A 475 -25.18 -5.26 27.83
C THR A 475 -23.86 -4.52 28.03
N LEU A 476 -23.19 -4.79 29.15
CA LEU A 476 -21.84 -4.29 29.42
C LEU A 476 -20.81 -5.20 28.70
N ILE A 477 -19.95 -4.65 27.86
CA ILE A 477 -18.92 -5.35 27.11
C ILE A 477 -17.58 -4.90 27.65
N GLU A 478 -16.86 -5.76 28.34
CA GLU A 478 -15.53 -5.45 28.87
C GLU A 478 -14.45 -5.96 27.92
N TYR A 479 -13.56 -5.09 27.50
CA TYR A 479 -12.38 -5.42 26.71
C TYR A 479 -11.16 -5.53 27.63
N GLY A 480 -10.52 -6.73 27.68
CA GLY A 480 -9.42 -7.03 28.58
C GLY A 480 -9.93 -7.35 29.99
N SER A 481 -10.47 -8.54 30.21
CA SER A 481 -11.16 -8.94 31.46
C SER A 481 -10.23 -9.25 32.66
N GLY A 482 -8.97 -8.80 32.60
CA GLY A 482 -7.97 -9.12 33.65
C GLY A 482 -8.22 -8.53 35.05
N ALA A 483 -8.98 -7.45 35.16
CA ALA A 483 -9.18 -6.75 36.44
C ALA A 483 -10.66 -6.71 36.87
N LEU A 484 -11.15 -7.80 37.44
CA LEU A 484 -12.54 -7.94 37.92
C LEU A 484 -12.99 -6.82 38.88
N GLU A 485 -12.08 -6.12 39.58
CA GLU A 485 -12.44 -5.09 40.56
C GLU A 485 -13.16 -3.91 39.89
N LYS A 486 -12.70 -3.48 38.72
CA LYS A 486 -13.27 -2.30 38.04
C LYS A 486 -14.67 -2.58 37.50
N VAL A 487 -14.87 -3.74 36.86
CA VAL A 487 -16.19 -4.10 36.34
C VAL A 487 -17.21 -4.33 37.43
N ARG A 488 -16.80 -4.84 38.60
CA ARG A 488 -17.67 -5.01 39.77
C ARG A 488 -18.25 -3.69 40.27
N ILE A 489 -17.45 -2.61 40.33
CA ILE A 489 -17.91 -1.28 40.71
C ILE A 489 -19.10 -0.86 39.84
N LEU A 490 -19.05 -1.15 38.55
CA LEU A 490 -20.15 -0.86 37.64
C LEU A 490 -21.34 -1.81 37.86
N LEU A 491 -21.10 -3.13 37.97
CA LEU A 491 -22.16 -4.12 38.16
C LEU A 491 -22.94 -3.92 39.47
N ASP A 492 -22.28 -3.44 40.53
CA ASP A 492 -22.91 -3.14 41.80
C ASP A 492 -23.87 -1.94 41.75
N THR A 493 -23.71 -1.06 40.74
CA THR A 493 -24.47 0.20 40.67
C THR A 493 -25.37 0.30 39.41
N LEU A 494 -25.16 -0.53 38.39
CA LEU A 494 -25.98 -0.54 37.19
C LEU A 494 -27.43 -0.89 37.47
N ILE A 495 -28.35 -0.23 36.80
CA ILE A 495 -29.79 -0.41 36.96
C ILE A 495 -30.25 -1.56 36.04
N ASP A 496 -30.59 -2.72 36.62
CA ASP A 496 -31.10 -3.91 35.92
C ASP A 496 -30.26 -4.29 34.69
N PRO A 497 -28.95 -4.58 34.84
CA PRO A 497 -28.09 -4.92 33.68
C PRO A 497 -28.54 -6.24 33.06
N SER A 498 -28.60 -6.29 31.72
CA SER A 498 -29.06 -7.48 30.96
C SER A 498 -27.98 -8.56 30.94
N SER A 499 -26.76 -8.20 30.62
CA SER A 499 -25.63 -9.13 30.54
C SER A 499 -24.30 -8.42 30.69
N LEU A 500 -23.29 -9.21 31.09
CA LEU A 500 -21.87 -8.87 30.93
C LEU A 500 -21.29 -9.76 29.83
N CYS A 501 -20.65 -9.16 28.85
CA CYS A 501 -19.84 -9.86 27.84
C CYS A 501 -18.36 -9.54 28.11
N ALA A 502 -17.62 -10.50 28.62
CA ALA A 502 -16.19 -10.37 28.85
C ALA A 502 -15.40 -10.86 27.61
N ILE A 503 -14.44 -10.07 27.16
CA ILE A 503 -13.61 -10.37 25.99
C ILE A 503 -12.15 -10.30 26.37
N ASP A 504 -11.42 -11.38 26.14
CA ASP A 504 -9.98 -11.45 26.38
C ASP A 504 -9.34 -12.44 25.40
N ILE A 505 -8.02 -12.31 25.19
CA ILE A 505 -7.26 -13.21 24.34
C ILE A 505 -6.95 -14.54 25.06
N SER A 506 -6.90 -14.55 26.38
CA SER A 506 -6.64 -15.73 27.22
C SER A 506 -7.94 -16.42 27.62
N GLU A 507 -8.27 -17.53 26.97
CA GLU A 507 -9.49 -18.29 27.24
C GLU A 507 -9.53 -18.83 28.68
N GLU A 508 -8.40 -19.29 29.22
CA GLU A 508 -8.30 -19.80 30.61
C GLU A 508 -8.61 -18.70 31.63
N GLN A 509 -7.99 -17.54 31.50
CA GLN A 509 -8.20 -16.40 32.38
C GLN A 509 -9.62 -15.86 32.26
N LEU A 510 -10.15 -15.80 31.05
CA LEU A 510 -11.53 -15.40 30.74
C LEU A 510 -12.55 -16.30 31.44
N ASN A 511 -12.38 -17.63 31.35
CA ASN A 511 -13.28 -18.59 31.97
C ASN A 511 -13.23 -18.53 33.51
N ASN A 512 -12.04 -18.34 34.07
CA ASN A 512 -11.86 -18.16 35.53
C ASN A 512 -12.58 -16.90 36.00
N SER A 513 -12.36 -15.77 35.34
CA SER A 513 -12.99 -14.47 35.63
C SER A 513 -14.52 -14.56 35.51
N ALA A 514 -15.02 -15.17 34.44
CA ALA A 514 -16.45 -15.35 34.22
C ALA A 514 -17.11 -16.22 35.30
N SER A 515 -16.43 -17.27 35.77
CA SER A 515 -16.94 -18.12 36.88
C SER A 515 -17.11 -17.33 38.16
N ILE A 516 -16.13 -16.50 38.51
CA ILE A 516 -16.18 -15.64 39.71
C ILE A 516 -17.36 -14.65 39.63
N ILE A 517 -17.58 -14.04 38.45
CA ILE A 517 -18.67 -13.09 38.23
C ILE A 517 -20.04 -13.80 38.28
N ARG A 518 -20.19 -14.98 37.62
CA ARG A 518 -21.44 -15.76 37.66
C ARG A 518 -21.85 -16.08 39.09
N ASN A 519 -20.91 -16.44 39.94
CA ASN A 519 -21.17 -16.76 41.33
C ASN A 519 -21.56 -15.50 42.15
N ALA A 520 -20.95 -14.36 41.88
CA ALA A 520 -21.23 -13.09 42.58
C ALA A 520 -22.53 -12.43 42.10
N TYR A 521 -22.91 -12.60 40.83
CA TYR A 521 -24.06 -11.93 40.21
C TYR A 521 -24.97 -12.93 39.50
N PRO A 522 -25.71 -13.80 40.21
CA PRO A 522 -26.52 -14.86 39.62
C PRO A 522 -27.67 -14.34 38.73
N ASN A 523 -28.04 -13.07 38.88
CA ASN A 523 -29.09 -12.43 38.09
C ASN A 523 -28.57 -11.78 36.80
N ILE A 524 -27.28 -11.82 36.50
CA ILE A 524 -26.68 -11.25 35.29
C ILE A 524 -26.22 -12.40 34.39
N GLU A 525 -26.62 -12.35 33.11
CA GLU A 525 -26.11 -13.28 32.12
C GLU A 525 -24.65 -12.94 31.80
N VAL A 526 -23.74 -13.89 32.00
CA VAL A 526 -22.30 -13.71 31.72
C VAL A 526 -21.91 -14.47 30.48
N LEU A 527 -21.57 -13.74 29.44
CA LEU A 527 -21.11 -14.21 28.14
C LEU A 527 -19.58 -14.06 28.04
N THR A 528 -18.92 -14.99 27.40
CA THR A 528 -17.46 -14.94 27.22
C THR A 528 -17.11 -15.07 25.74
N VAL A 529 -16.12 -14.31 25.28
CA VAL A 529 -15.61 -14.34 23.90
C VAL A 529 -14.09 -14.31 23.95
N ALA A 530 -13.46 -15.44 23.62
CA ALA A 530 -12.01 -15.52 23.46
C ALA A 530 -11.63 -14.88 22.11
N ALA A 531 -11.15 -13.64 22.11
CA ALA A 531 -10.82 -12.91 20.90
C ALA A 531 -9.83 -11.75 21.17
N ASP A 532 -9.10 -11.39 20.13
CA ASP A 532 -8.33 -10.16 20.08
C ASP A 532 -9.29 -8.96 19.86
N PHE A 533 -9.54 -8.19 20.90
CA PHE A 533 -10.47 -7.06 20.89
C PHE A 533 -9.99 -5.86 20.05
N THR A 534 -8.75 -5.86 19.58
CA THR A 534 -8.27 -4.83 18.62
C THR A 534 -8.94 -4.96 17.25
N LYS A 535 -9.62 -6.09 17.01
CA LYS A 535 -10.35 -6.42 15.78
C LYS A 535 -11.86 -6.38 16.00
N ALA A 536 -12.60 -6.46 14.89
CA ALA A 536 -14.07 -6.54 14.98
C ALA A 536 -14.50 -7.84 15.66
N VAL A 537 -15.14 -7.73 16.82
CA VAL A 537 -15.63 -8.87 17.59
C VAL A 537 -17.14 -8.98 17.46
N LYS A 538 -17.64 -10.17 17.11
CA LYS A 538 -19.08 -10.44 17.10
C LYS A 538 -19.56 -10.73 18.52
N ILE A 539 -20.32 -9.80 19.07
CA ILE A 539 -20.89 -9.94 20.42
C ILE A 539 -22.08 -10.92 20.38
N PRO A 540 -22.08 -11.99 21.24
CA PRO A 540 -23.22 -12.88 21.37
C PRO A 540 -24.48 -12.12 21.78
N LYS A 541 -25.63 -12.56 21.31
CA LYS A 541 -26.92 -11.96 21.73
C LYS A 541 -27.23 -12.44 23.14
N SER A 542 -27.53 -11.49 24.04
CA SER A 542 -28.13 -11.80 25.35
C SER A 542 -29.50 -12.43 25.17
N GLN A 543 -29.85 -13.38 26.05
CA GLN A 543 -31.20 -13.94 26.14
C GLN A 543 -32.16 -12.97 26.82
N ARG A 544 -31.64 -11.96 27.53
CA ARG A 544 -32.41 -10.90 28.18
C ARG A 544 -32.59 -9.70 27.29
N GLU A 545 -33.66 -8.95 27.48
CA GLU A 545 -33.91 -7.69 26.73
C GLU A 545 -32.76 -6.71 26.98
N THR A 546 -32.16 -6.23 25.87
CA THR A 546 -31.07 -5.26 25.92
C THR A 546 -31.50 -3.98 25.19
N LYS A 547 -31.44 -2.84 25.87
CA LYS A 547 -31.74 -1.52 25.30
C LYS A 547 -30.53 -0.85 24.68
N SER A 548 -29.34 -1.07 25.23
CA SER A 548 -28.10 -0.44 24.79
C SER A 548 -26.90 -1.35 25.04
N LYS A 549 -25.91 -1.26 24.17
CA LYS A 549 -24.60 -1.90 24.34
C LYS A 549 -23.60 -0.87 24.82
N ILE A 550 -22.85 -1.22 25.87
CA ILE A 550 -21.84 -0.36 26.48
C ILE A 550 -20.49 -1.08 26.38
N VAL A 551 -19.49 -0.49 25.70
CA VAL A 551 -18.11 -0.97 25.83
C VAL A 551 -17.47 -0.28 27.04
N PHE A 552 -16.89 -1.08 27.92
CA PHE A 552 -16.04 -0.63 29.03
C PHE A 552 -14.59 -0.98 28.72
N PHE A 553 -13.75 0.04 28.60
CA PHE A 553 -12.33 -0.09 28.23
C PHE A 553 -11.46 0.65 29.23
N PRO A 554 -11.18 0.03 30.42
CA PRO A 554 -10.43 0.65 31.48
C PRO A 554 -8.90 0.54 31.29
N GLY A 555 -8.15 1.14 32.25
CA GLY A 555 -6.71 0.95 32.42
C GLY A 555 -5.83 1.78 31.54
N SER A 556 -6.39 2.70 30.78
CA SER A 556 -5.66 3.47 29.75
C SER A 556 -4.95 2.60 28.69
N THR A 557 -5.47 1.40 28.46
CA THR A 557 -4.96 0.45 27.45
C THR A 557 -4.91 1.06 26.06
N ILE A 558 -5.78 2.04 25.78
CA ILE A 558 -5.75 2.84 24.54
C ILE A 558 -4.40 3.55 24.30
N GLY A 559 -3.66 3.84 25.39
CA GLY A 559 -2.34 4.44 25.32
C GLY A 559 -1.26 3.53 24.70
N ASN A 560 -1.52 2.23 24.59
CA ASN A 560 -0.57 1.29 23.97
C ASN A 560 -0.61 1.33 22.43
N PHE A 561 -1.63 1.97 21.85
CA PHE A 561 -1.79 2.07 20.40
C PHE A 561 -1.11 3.32 19.82
N GLU A 562 -0.56 3.21 18.60
CA GLU A 562 -0.21 4.40 17.82
C GLU A 562 -1.51 5.17 17.47
N PRO A 563 -1.47 6.49 17.23
CA PRO A 563 -2.67 7.31 17.05
C PRO A 563 -3.64 6.82 15.96
N ASP A 564 -3.11 6.31 14.85
CA ASP A 564 -3.93 5.78 13.75
C ASP A 564 -4.58 4.43 14.12
N ASP A 565 -3.86 3.57 14.87
CA ASP A 565 -4.40 2.33 15.39
C ASP A 565 -5.47 2.59 16.46
N ALA A 566 -5.26 3.59 17.32
CA ALA A 566 -6.26 4.04 18.31
C ALA A 566 -7.54 4.53 17.61
N ARG A 567 -7.41 5.29 16.51
CA ARG A 567 -8.53 5.74 15.67
C ARG A 567 -9.29 4.56 15.07
N ALA A 568 -8.58 3.63 14.45
CA ALA A 568 -9.17 2.42 13.86
C ALA A 568 -9.89 1.57 14.91
N PHE A 569 -9.29 1.43 16.10
CA PHE A 569 -9.89 0.71 17.23
C PHE A 569 -11.20 1.37 17.70
N LEU A 570 -11.24 2.70 17.88
CA LEU A 570 -12.45 3.42 18.23
C LEU A 570 -13.55 3.29 17.18
N GLN A 571 -13.21 3.31 15.89
CA GLN A 571 -14.14 3.05 14.79
C GLN A 571 -14.70 1.61 14.85
N ASN A 572 -13.88 0.62 15.21
CA ASN A 572 -14.33 -0.76 15.37
C ASN A 572 -15.29 -0.91 16.56
N ILE A 573 -15.05 -0.18 17.65
CA ILE A 573 -16.01 -0.10 18.77
C ILE A 573 -17.35 0.46 18.27
N CYS A 574 -17.34 1.56 17.51
CA CYS A 574 -18.57 2.14 16.95
C CYS A 574 -19.37 1.12 16.11
N LYS A 575 -18.69 0.34 15.26
CA LYS A 575 -19.32 -0.73 14.46
C LYS A 575 -19.89 -1.85 15.35
N THR A 576 -19.20 -2.21 16.43
CA THR A 576 -19.58 -3.31 17.32
C THR A 576 -20.84 -2.98 18.13
N ILE A 577 -20.93 -1.77 18.69
CA ILE A 577 -22.04 -1.37 19.57
C ILE A 577 -23.17 -0.68 18.83
N GLY A 578 -22.90 -0.13 17.64
CA GLY A 578 -23.88 0.49 16.75
C GLY A 578 -24.42 1.84 17.26
N LYS A 579 -25.36 2.42 16.51
CA LYS A 579 -25.94 3.72 16.81
C LYS A 579 -26.55 3.77 18.22
N ASN A 580 -26.27 4.83 18.96
CA ASN A 580 -26.64 5.04 20.38
C ASN A 580 -25.96 4.09 21.38
N GLY A 581 -25.07 3.19 20.95
CA GLY A 581 -24.16 2.48 21.85
C GLY A 581 -23.23 3.46 22.55
N LYS A 582 -22.68 3.08 23.71
CA LYS A 582 -21.81 3.96 24.50
C LYS A 582 -20.46 3.32 24.75
N LEU A 583 -19.44 4.16 24.88
CA LEU A 583 -18.08 3.77 25.28
C LEU A 583 -17.72 4.48 26.58
N LEU A 584 -17.42 3.71 27.63
CA LEU A 584 -16.84 4.20 28.86
C LEU A 584 -15.36 3.81 28.86
N ILE A 585 -14.45 4.79 28.81
CA ILE A 585 -13.02 4.57 28.63
C ILE A 585 -12.18 5.30 29.64
N GLY A 586 -11.15 4.63 30.16
CA GLY A 586 -10.13 5.20 31.04
C GLY A 586 -8.94 5.73 30.26
N VAL A 587 -8.47 6.93 30.56
CA VAL A 587 -7.38 7.62 29.85
C VAL A 587 -6.41 8.25 30.85
N ASP A 588 -5.15 7.87 30.74
CA ASP A 588 -4.08 8.46 31.56
C ASP A 588 -3.66 9.82 30.96
N LEU A 589 -3.63 10.84 31.83
CA LEU A 589 -3.44 12.23 31.41
C LEU A 589 -1.97 12.65 31.42
N LYS A 590 -1.63 13.65 30.60
CA LYS A 590 -0.32 14.31 30.60
C LYS A 590 -0.08 14.99 31.96
N LYS A 591 1.07 14.76 32.52
CA LYS A 591 1.50 15.27 33.83
C LYS A 591 3.02 15.34 33.92
N ASP A 592 3.53 15.66 35.12
CA ASP A 592 4.96 15.66 35.39
C ASP A 592 5.65 14.35 34.95
N TYR A 593 6.76 14.49 34.23
CA TYR A 593 7.45 13.36 33.62
C TYR A 593 8.16 12.46 34.63
N GLU A 594 8.61 12.99 35.79
CA GLU A 594 9.27 12.18 36.82
C GLU A 594 8.28 11.19 37.43
N ARG A 595 7.03 11.61 37.69
CA ARG A 595 5.95 10.74 38.12
C ARG A 595 5.65 9.66 37.07
N LEU A 596 5.66 10.04 35.80
CA LEU A 596 5.43 9.10 34.70
C LEU A 596 6.54 8.06 34.65
N LEU A 597 7.82 8.46 34.72
CA LEU A 597 8.96 7.54 34.69
C LEU A 597 8.90 6.55 35.86
N LYS A 598 8.70 7.04 37.11
CA LYS A 598 8.62 6.18 38.30
C LYS A 598 7.50 5.14 38.25
N ALA A 599 6.41 5.43 37.53
CA ALA A 599 5.31 4.47 37.42
C ALA A 599 5.67 3.28 36.50
N TYR A 600 6.67 3.42 35.63
CA TYR A 600 7.11 2.38 34.69
C TYR A 600 8.53 1.87 34.97
N ASP A 601 9.22 2.44 35.98
CA ASP A 601 10.56 2.03 36.46
C ASP A 601 10.58 2.09 37.99
N ASP A 602 10.00 1.05 38.57
CA ASP A 602 9.85 0.94 40.04
C ASP A 602 11.10 0.40 40.70
N ASP A 603 11.41 0.91 41.92
CA ASP A 603 12.58 0.53 42.73
C ASP A 603 12.56 -0.96 43.11
N ASP A 604 11.40 -1.61 43.17
CA ASP A 604 11.23 -3.04 43.49
C ASP A 604 11.55 -3.95 42.27
N GLY A 605 11.73 -3.38 41.08
CA GLY A 605 12.08 -4.10 39.83
C GLY A 605 10.98 -5.01 39.31
N ILE A 606 9.71 -4.77 39.67
CA ILE A 606 8.59 -5.59 39.23
C ILE A 606 8.28 -5.30 37.77
N THR A 607 8.35 -4.03 37.36
CA THR A 607 8.15 -3.62 35.95
C THR A 607 9.31 -4.11 35.05
N GLU A 608 10.53 -4.09 35.58
CA GLU A 608 11.68 -4.73 34.88
C GLU A 608 11.43 -6.23 34.65
N ALA A 609 10.98 -6.94 35.70
CA ALA A 609 10.67 -8.36 35.62
C ALA A 609 9.55 -8.66 34.63
N PHE A 610 8.53 -7.78 34.53
CA PHE A 610 7.45 -7.85 33.58
C PHE A 610 7.97 -7.69 32.15
N ASN A 611 8.80 -6.68 31.89
CA ASN A 611 9.35 -6.43 30.55
C ASN A 611 10.32 -7.55 30.13
N LYS A 612 11.20 -8.01 31.01
CA LYS A 612 12.14 -9.12 30.74
C LYS A 612 11.44 -10.48 30.57
N ASN A 613 10.23 -10.65 31.12
CA ASN A 613 9.44 -11.86 30.91
C ASN A 613 9.17 -12.14 29.44
N LEU A 614 9.08 -11.10 28.61
CA LEU A 614 8.93 -11.21 27.16
C LEU A 614 10.07 -12.04 26.51
N LEU A 615 11.32 -11.78 26.90
CA LEU A 615 12.48 -12.57 26.41
C LEU A 615 12.44 -14.01 26.92
N SER A 616 12.00 -14.21 28.16
CA SER A 616 11.82 -15.54 28.74
C SER A 616 10.75 -16.34 28.00
N ARG A 617 9.65 -15.69 27.64
CA ARG A 617 8.57 -16.27 26.83
C ARG A 617 9.07 -16.69 25.44
N ILE A 618 9.76 -15.80 24.74
CA ILE A 618 10.35 -16.11 23.40
C ILE A 618 11.32 -17.29 23.52
N LYS A 619 12.13 -17.33 24.57
CA LYS A 619 13.04 -18.45 24.83
C LYS A 619 12.27 -19.78 24.99
N HIS A 620 11.23 -19.81 25.81
CA HIS A 620 10.50 -21.04 26.11
C HIS A 620 9.58 -21.49 24.99
N GLU A 621 8.82 -20.58 24.38
CA GLU A 621 7.83 -20.92 23.38
C GLU A 621 8.43 -21.12 21.97
N LEU A 622 9.48 -20.36 21.62
CA LEU A 622 10.10 -20.37 20.28
C LEU A 622 11.47 -21.04 20.26
N GLY A 623 11.99 -21.50 21.40
CA GLY A 623 13.30 -22.16 21.49
C GLY A 623 14.48 -21.22 21.22
N ALA A 624 14.33 -19.91 21.49
CA ALA A 624 15.38 -18.93 21.33
C ALA A 624 16.45 -19.06 22.43
N ASP A 625 17.67 -18.61 22.15
CA ASP A 625 18.77 -18.62 23.11
C ASP A 625 18.94 -17.28 23.87
N PHE A 626 17.88 -16.47 23.96
CA PHE A 626 17.88 -15.25 24.77
C PHE A 626 18.34 -15.50 26.21
N ASN A 627 19.24 -14.64 26.69
CA ASN A 627 19.56 -14.53 28.09
C ASN A 627 19.00 -13.21 28.64
N PRO A 628 17.87 -13.21 29.37
CA PRO A 628 17.26 -11.97 29.88
C PRO A 628 18.19 -11.15 30.81
N ASN A 629 19.20 -11.77 31.44
CA ASN A 629 20.15 -11.08 32.31
C ASN A 629 21.16 -10.22 31.51
N LEU A 630 21.27 -10.42 30.21
CA LEU A 630 22.11 -9.59 29.32
C LEU A 630 21.34 -8.41 28.72
N PHE A 631 20.10 -8.20 29.16
CA PHE A 631 19.29 -7.04 28.81
C PHE A 631 18.88 -6.30 30.07
N ARG A 632 18.85 -4.98 30.02
CA ARG A 632 18.33 -4.13 31.07
C ARG A 632 17.04 -3.46 30.64
N HIS A 633 16.14 -3.24 31.57
CA HIS A 633 14.93 -2.46 31.38
C HIS A 633 15.27 -0.97 31.31
N ILE A 634 14.74 -0.27 30.30
CA ILE A 634 14.91 1.17 30.10
C ILE A 634 13.53 1.77 29.86
N VAL A 635 13.23 2.84 30.57
CA VAL A 635 12.04 3.66 30.39
C VAL A 635 12.43 5.02 29.85
N ARG A 636 11.75 5.49 28.82
CA ARG A 636 11.97 6.81 28.22
C ARG A 636 10.64 7.55 28.10
N PHE A 637 10.67 8.85 28.36
CA PHE A 637 9.56 9.71 27.99
C PHE A 637 9.85 10.38 26.66
N ASN A 638 9.09 10.01 25.65
CA ASN A 638 9.17 10.63 24.32
C ASN A 638 8.33 11.91 24.32
N THR A 639 8.98 13.05 24.52
CA THR A 639 8.33 14.37 24.62
C THR A 639 7.63 14.79 23.32
N PHE A 640 8.17 14.39 22.17
CA PHE A 640 7.59 14.71 20.86
C PHE A 640 6.27 13.97 20.64
N LYS A 641 6.21 12.66 21.00
CA LYS A 641 5.01 11.83 20.86
C LYS A 641 4.09 11.88 22.10
N GLY A 642 4.55 12.43 23.22
CA GLY A 642 3.79 12.52 24.48
C GLY A 642 3.51 11.17 25.12
N ARG A 643 4.47 10.25 25.10
CA ARG A 643 4.29 8.87 25.59
C ARG A 643 5.48 8.36 26.40
N ILE A 644 5.23 7.41 27.29
CA ILE A 644 6.25 6.52 27.85
C ILE A 644 6.56 5.42 26.84
N GLU A 645 7.81 5.07 26.72
CA GLU A 645 8.31 3.94 25.96
C GLU A 645 9.11 3.01 26.86
N MET A 646 8.77 1.71 26.87
CA MET A 646 9.57 0.68 27.52
C MET A 646 10.46 0.00 26.48
N HIS A 647 11.70 -0.24 26.87
CA HIS A 647 12.71 -0.89 26.04
C HIS A 647 13.46 -1.96 26.83
N LEU A 648 14.02 -2.92 26.11
CA LEU A 648 15.02 -3.86 26.58
C LEU A 648 16.34 -3.57 25.88
N GLU A 649 17.33 -3.07 26.61
CA GLU A 649 18.65 -2.66 26.08
C GLU A 649 19.66 -3.78 26.25
N SER A 650 20.36 -4.16 25.20
CA SER A 650 21.44 -5.14 25.27
C SER A 650 22.64 -4.57 26.03
N CYS A 651 23.09 -5.28 27.06
CA CYS A 651 24.23 -4.85 27.89
C CYS A 651 25.58 -5.09 27.21
N ILE A 652 25.63 -5.96 26.22
CA ILE A 652 26.87 -6.37 25.50
C ILE A 652 26.59 -6.54 24.01
N ASP A 653 27.67 -6.61 23.21
CA ASP A 653 27.57 -7.11 21.84
C ASP A 653 27.27 -8.61 21.89
N GLN A 654 26.15 -9.02 21.32
CA GLN A 654 25.71 -10.41 21.34
C GLN A 654 24.91 -10.80 20.10
N SER A 655 24.75 -12.08 19.90
CA SER A 655 23.83 -12.61 18.90
C SER A 655 22.85 -13.56 19.54
N VAL A 656 21.61 -13.53 19.07
CA VAL A 656 20.51 -14.39 19.52
C VAL A 656 19.98 -15.17 18.34
N ASN A 657 19.79 -16.49 18.52
CA ASN A 657 19.23 -17.36 17.53
C ASN A 657 17.77 -17.70 17.89
N ILE A 658 16.88 -17.65 16.89
CA ILE A 658 15.47 -18.04 17.00
C ILE A 658 15.16 -18.96 15.82
N GLY A 659 15.08 -20.24 16.05
CA GLY A 659 15.01 -21.23 14.98
C GLY A 659 16.25 -21.16 14.07
N LYS A 660 16.06 -20.84 12.79
CA LYS A 660 17.17 -20.67 11.81
C LYS A 660 17.65 -19.22 11.68
N GLU A 661 16.95 -18.28 12.28
CA GLU A 661 17.25 -16.85 12.17
C GLU A 661 18.23 -16.42 13.24
N LYS A 662 19.12 -15.47 12.90
CA LYS A 662 20.15 -14.94 13.78
C LYS A 662 20.08 -13.42 13.84
N PHE A 663 19.93 -12.88 15.04
CA PHE A 663 19.85 -11.44 15.30
C PHE A 663 21.08 -10.97 16.06
N PHE A 664 21.64 -9.87 15.59
CA PHE A 664 22.78 -9.21 16.26
C PHE A 664 22.26 -8.00 17.06
N PHE A 665 22.82 -7.84 18.25
CA PHE A 665 22.60 -6.70 19.13
C PHE A 665 23.96 -6.10 19.48
N LYS A 666 24.11 -4.79 19.30
CA LYS A 666 25.23 -4.05 19.85
C LYS A 666 24.94 -3.70 21.30
N ALA A 667 25.99 -3.51 22.11
CA ALA A 667 25.84 -2.93 23.44
C ALA A 667 25.17 -1.56 23.34
N GLY A 668 24.08 -1.35 24.09
CA GLY A 668 23.24 -0.16 24.02
C GLY A 668 22.13 -0.20 22.97
N GLU A 669 22.05 -1.22 22.13
CA GLU A 669 20.93 -1.38 21.19
C GLU A 669 19.67 -1.84 21.93
N THR A 670 18.51 -1.27 21.56
CA THR A 670 17.27 -1.50 22.28
C THR A 670 16.22 -2.24 21.44
N ILE A 671 15.42 -3.07 22.11
CA ILE A 671 14.15 -3.60 21.60
C ILE A 671 13.03 -2.76 22.23
N HIS A 672 12.23 -2.08 21.44
CA HIS A 672 11.04 -1.37 21.90
C HIS A 672 9.92 -2.37 22.20
N THR A 673 9.37 -2.37 23.42
CA THR A 673 8.42 -3.39 23.89
C THR A 673 7.03 -2.87 24.19
N GLU A 674 6.88 -1.62 24.60
CA GLU A 674 5.56 -1.03 24.90
C GLU A 674 5.57 0.48 24.73
N ASN A 675 4.44 1.01 24.28
CA ASN A 675 4.06 2.42 24.34
C ASN A 675 3.05 2.66 25.44
N SER A 676 3.04 3.86 26.01
CA SER A 676 1.94 4.33 26.84
C SER A 676 1.74 5.83 26.61
N TYR A 677 0.87 6.16 25.64
CA TYR A 677 0.50 7.53 25.31
C TYR A 677 -0.26 8.18 26.45
N LYS A 678 0.05 9.44 26.68
CA LYS A 678 -0.63 10.31 27.65
C LYS A 678 -1.33 11.42 26.87
N TYR A 679 -2.54 11.74 27.29
CA TYR A 679 -3.39 12.68 26.56
C TYR A 679 -3.73 13.90 27.40
N HIS A 680 -3.91 15.05 26.77
CA HIS A 680 -4.82 16.05 27.32
C HIS A 680 -6.25 15.62 27.03
N ILE A 681 -7.19 15.97 27.90
CA ILE A 681 -8.61 15.57 27.75
C ILE A 681 -9.15 15.98 26.38
N HIS A 682 -8.86 17.20 25.93
CA HIS A 682 -9.32 17.70 24.63
C HIS A 682 -8.72 16.92 23.45
N GLU A 683 -7.43 16.55 23.51
CA GLU A 683 -6.78 15.75 22.44
C GLU A 683 -7.46 14.39 22.27
N PHE A 684 -7.79 13.74 23.39
CA PHE A 684 -8.48 12.46 23.35
C PHE A 684 -9.93 12.59 22.87
N ILE A 685 -10.63 13.65 23.26
CA ILE A 685 -11.99 13.94 22.77
C ILE A 685 -11.96 14.15 21.26
N GLU A 686 -11.05 14.94 20.71
CA GLU A 686 -10.88 15.15 19.26
C GLU A 686 -10.61 13.83 18.51
N LEU A 687 -9.74 12.98 19.06
CA LEU A 687 -9.49 11.64 18.49
C LEU A 687 -10.76 10.80 18.45
N ALA A 688 -11.54 10.76 19.55
CA ALA A 688 -12.77 10.00 19.65
C ALA A 688 -13.88 10.57 18.72
N GLU A 689 -14.02 11.89 18.65
CA GLU A 689 -14.99 12.56 17.80
C GLU A 689 -14.69 12.34 16.30
N SER A 690 -13.42 12.35 15.92
CA SER A 690 -12.99 12.02 14.55
C SER A 690 -13.22 10.54 14.19
N SER A 691 -13.48 9.69 15.20
CA SER A 691 -13.78 8.26 15.05
C SER A 691 -15.28 7.93 15.04
N GLY A 692 -16.17 8.93 15.17
CA GLY A 692 -17.62 8.75 15.14
C GLY A 692 -18.29 8.69 16.51
N LEU A 693 -17.66 9.23 17.55
CA LEU A 693 -18.13 9.27 18.93
C LEU A 693 -18.45 10.72 19.34
N ASP A 694 -19.53 10.92 20.10
CA ASP A 694 -19.85 12.20 20.74
C ASP A 694 -19.59 12.10 22.25
N LYS A 695 -18.86 13.07 22.81
CA LYS A 695 -18.57 13.12 24.24
C LYS A 695 -19.85 13.45 25.02
N LEU A 696 -20.16 12.65 26.04
CA LEU A 696 -21.26 12.86 26.98
C LEU A 696 -20.81 13.42 28.32
N SER A 697 -19.92 12.74 29.01
CA SER A 697 -19.43 13.10 30.36
C SER A 697 -17.95 12.80 30.51
N THR A 698 -17.33 13.50 31.50
CA THR A 698 -15.92 13.28 31.86
C THR A 698 -15.80 13.40 33.38
N TRP A 699 -15.15 12.41 34.00
CA TRP A 699 -14.84 12.39 35.43
C TRP A 699 -13.32 12.28 35.62
N THR A 700 -12.76 13.07 36.52
CA THR A 700 -11.33 13.07 36.85
C THR A 700 -11.13 12.92 38.36
N ASP A 701 -9.92 12.54 38.73
CA ASP A 701 -9.47 12.68 40.11
C ASP A 701 -9.14 14.16 40.44
N LYS A 702 -8.99 14.46 41.73
CA LYS A 702 -8.72 15.83 42.19
C LYS A 702 -7.43 16.46 41.65
N ASP A 703 -6.46 15.63 41.32
CA ASP A 703 -5.14 16.04 40.85
C ASP A 703 -5.03 16.00 39.28
N ASN A 704 -6.12 15.67 38.58
CA ASN A 704 -6.20 15.48 37.13
C ASN A 704 -5.13 14.52 36.60
N LEU A 705 -4.90 13.42 37.31
CA LEU A 705 -3.95 12.39 36.88
C LEU A 705 -4.55 11.44 35.83
N PHE A 706 -5.86 11.21 35.91
CA PHE A 706 -6.56 10.24 35.12
C PHE A 706 -7.97 10.74 34.74
N ALA A 707 -8.51 10.33 33.63
CA ALA A 707 -9.90 10.63 33.25
C ALA A 707 -10.65 9.34 32.89
N VAL A 708 -11.92 9.27 33.32
CA VAL A 708 -12.92 8.32 32.81
C VAL A 708 -13.87 9.13 31.94
N ILE A 709 -14.02 8.77 30.69
CA ILE A 709 -14.80 9.54 29.69
C ILE A 709 -15.89 8.65 29.11
N LEU A 710 -17.11 9.19 29.06
CA LEU A 710 -18.26 8.54 28.42
C LEU A 710 -18.55 9.18 27.07
N PHE A 711 -18.61 8.34 26.04
CA PHE A 711 -18.98 8.70 24.69
C PHE A 711 -20.24 7.98 24.23
N ARG A 712 -20.90 8.49 23.19
CA ARG A 712 -22.00 7.87 22.46
C ARG A 712 -21.67 7.78 20.97
N VAL A 713 -22.02 6.67 20.31
CA VAL A 713 -21.90 6.51 18.87
C VAL A 713 -22.93 7.39 18.14
N ARG A 714 -22.50 8.13 17.13
CA ARG A 714 -23.33 9.01 16.28
C ARG A 714 -24.42 8.29 15.50
#